data_b17e98d030b5c5c1cb82e70b374e6129
#
_entry.id   b17e98d030b5c5c1cb82e70b374e6129
#
_cell.length_a   1.000
_cell.length_b   1.000
_cell.length_c   1.000
_cell.angle_alpha   90.00
_cell.angle_beta   90.00
_cell.angle_gamma   90.00
#
_symmetry.space_group_name_H-M   'P 1'
#
loop_
_entity.id
_entity.type
_entity.pdbx_description
1 polymer ?
#
loop_
_entity_poly.entity_id
_entity_poly.type
_entity_poly.pdbx_seq_one_letter_code
_entity_poly.pdbx_strand_id
1 'polypeptide(L)'
;MKTMALMKKTAMPLLLALLAGTAQAEVHLSEVFGEHMVLQRDRPLNVWGRATPGQTLTVELAGRQARVRVGADGRWRAQLAALPAGGPHRLRVSGDQVVELDDVLIGDVWLLGGQSNMEFTLANTDTGPQEVASPQNSQLRQLRVPLRASVRPEAEIAPAPWVVAEPGRVGDFSAIGYHFARQMQAVQGVPIGLIDAAWGGSMLETWVRRDVALQDPDLAPAVRALPSDVEALTAALRQRVHDRVAAWQPGLPLEGVDASRWSAAADIDNDWPTLQAPQLWEDQGLAELDGVVWLRKRVQLSAAQAAGAAELQLAKVDDCDEVWVNGRRVGGQCGYDKSRHYSLPAGLLRAGANWIAVRVTDTGGGGGIYGDAAALRLDTAAGAVSLAGAWRARVEKVDVSSQPSANAAPTLAHNGLIAPLHGLSVRGVLWYQGETNAGRAAAYADGFKRLIQDWRGQFGDPDMPFLFVQLASYLPLASNQPGSGGWAELRASQAAALALPHTGMATAIDVGDADDIHPRNKRTLGQRLAALALHELGLRAAPASGPRLLAHEARGSEFRLRFGATAGGLRTARAGEPLRGFYLAGADHRWVPAEARFEGDAVVLRSAAVTAPVAARYAWVDNPSEANIVGGDGLPLAPLRTDDWPLESAGRRYQP
;
A
#
# COMPACT_ATOMS: atom_id res chain seq x y z
N MET A 1 -85.42 -49.84 16.17
CA MET A 1 -84.82 -50.97 15.51
C MET A 1 -83.80 -50.45 14.50
N LYS A 2 -82.59 -50.54 14.84
CA LYS A 2 -81.35 -50.66 14.04
C LYS A 2 -80.19 -50.34 14.95
N THR A 3 -79.53 -51.36 15.37
CA THR A 3 -78.32 -51.43 16.20
C THR A 3 -77.14 -50.79 15.42
N MET A 4 -76.43 -49.81 15.99
CA MET A 4 -75.21 -49.24 15.47
C MET A 4 -74.01 -49.71 16.29
N ALA A 5 -73.18 -50.51 15.67
CA ALA A 5 -71.96 -51.07 16.27
C ALA A 5 -70.87 -50.04 16.36
N LEU A 6 -70.27 -49.88 17.53
CA LEU A 6 -69.19 -49.00 17.87
C LEU A 6 -67.83 -49.66 17.57
N MET A 7 -67.13 -49.27 16.48
CA MET A 7 -65.78 -49.75 16.21
C MET A 7 -64.76 -48.90 17.02
N LYS A 8 -64.10 -49.58 17.97
CA LYS A 8 -62.92 -49.03 18.68
C LYS A 8 -61.69 -48.96 17.70
N LYS A 9 -61.24 -47.80 17.42
CA LYS A 9 -59.94 -47.59 16.74
C LYS A 9 -58.82 -47.59 17.79
N THR A 10 -58.02 -48.64 17.78
CA THR A 10 -56.73 -48.72 18.50
C THR A 10 -55.72 -47.86 17.77
N ALA A 11 -55.25 -46.77 18.38
CA ALA A 11 -54.09 -45.92 17.90
C ALA A 11 -52.80 -46.58 18.35
N MET A 12 -51.99 -47.01 17.41
CA MET A 12 -50.59 -47.44 17.59
C MET A 12 -49.69 -46.26 17.57
N PRO A 13 -48.84 -45.93 18.56
CA PRO A 13 -47.92 -44.85 18.50
C PRO A 13 -46.77 -45.26 17.58
N LEU A 14 -46.60 -44.46 16.49
CA LEU A 14 -45.45 -44.51 15.59
C LEU A 14 -44.26 -43.86 16.31
N LEU A 15 -43.32 -44.66 16.79
CA LEU A 15 -42.06 -44.21 17.38
C LEU A 15 -41.15 -43.74 16.23
N LEU A 16 -41.14 -42.43 15.93
CA LEU A 16 -40.18 -41.83 15.02
C LEU A 16 -38.85 -41.75 15.76
N ALA A 17 -37.95 -42.69 15.54
CA ALA A 17 -36.56 -42.60 15.93
C ALA A 17 -35.90 -41.52 15.03
N LEU A 18 -35.69 -40.33 15.56
CA LEU A 18 -34.78 -39.34 14.97
C LEU A 18 -33.36 -39.96 15.01
N LEU A 19 -32.93 -40.53 13.91
CA LEU A 19 -31.52 -40.71 13.60
C LEU A 19 -30.93 -39.30 13.38
N ALA A 20 -30.52 -38.63 14.46
CA ALA A 20 -29.57 -37.53 14.39
C ALA A 20 -28.25 -38.15 13.93
N GLY A 21 -28.07 -38.26 12.61
CA GLY A 21 -26.76 -38.46 12.04
C GLY A 21 -25.89 -37.29 12.48
N THR A 22 -24.98 -37.55 13.41
CA THR A 22 -23.90 -36.60 13.72
C THR A 22 -23.11 -36.42 12.42
N ALA A 23 -23.36 -35.32 11.72
CA ALA A 23 -22.48 -34.92 10.66
C ALA A 23 -21.08 -34.80 11.29
N GLN A 24 -20.24 -35.75 11.01
CA GLN A 24 -18.86 -35.79 11.48
C GLN A 24 -18.15 -34.68 10.75
N ALA A 25 -17.72 -33.65 11.50
CA ALA A 25 -17.02 -32.53 10.87
C ALA A 25 -15.69 -33.05 10.33
N GLU A 26 -15.45 -32.80 9.05
CA GLU A 26 -14.22 -33.12 8.35
C GLU A 26 -13.02 -32.44 9.03
N VAL A 27 -11.87 -33.12 9.05
CA VAL A 27 -10.61 -32.47 9.51
C VAL A 27 -10.24 -31.42 8.50
N HIS A 28 -10.27 -30.16 8.92
CA HIS A 28 -9.93 -29.00 8.11
C HIS A 28 -8.70 -28.30 8.70
N LEU A 29 -7.66 -28.11 7.87
CA LEU A 29 -6.52 -27.26 8.18
C LEU A 29 -6.89 -25.80 7.91
N SER A 30 -6.31 -24.86 8.67
CA SER A 30 -6.43 -23.44 8.36
C SER A 30 -5.91 -23.14 6.96
N GLU A 31 -6.57 -22.23 6.25
CA GLU A 31 -6.27 -21.84 4.86
C GLU A 31 -4.85 -21.26 4.65
N VAL A 32 -4.13 -20.95 5.71
CA VAL A 32 -2.72 -20.55 5.62
C VAL A 32 -1.79 -21.73 5.31
N PHE A 33 -2.26 -22.97 5.54
CA PHE A 33 -1.54 -24.19 5.22
C PHE A 33 -2.02 -24.74 3.88
N GLY A 34 -1.08 -25.03 3.00
CA GLY A 34 -1.35 -25.57 1.68
C GLY A 34 -0.18 -26.32 1.12
N GLU A 35 -0.39 -27.02 0.02
CA GLU A 35 0.71 -27.58 -0.76
C GLU A 35 1.69 -26.47 -1.15
N HIS A 36 2.96 -26.82 -1.27
CA HIS A 36 4.06 -25.89 -1.59
C HIS A 36 4.37 -24.85 -0.51
N MET A 37 3.77 -24.89 0.68
CA MET A 37 4.05 -23.93 1.73
C MET A 37 5.50 -24.01 2.24
N VAL A 38 5.98 -22.88 2.82
CA VAL A 38 7.21 -22.83 3.60
C VAL A 38 6.84 -22.54 5.05
N LEU A 39 7.36 -23.35 5.98
CA LEU A 39 7.22 -23.14 7.42
C LEU A 39 8.54 -22.67 8.02
N GLN A 40 8.46 -21.83 9.08
CA GLN A 40 9.62 -21.20 9.68
C GLN A 40 10.55 -22.23 10.36
N ARG A 41 11.82 -22.26 9.95
CA ARG A 41 12.86 -23.10 10.58
C ARG A 41 13.27 -22.60 11.96
N ASP A 42 13.90 -23.48 12.75
CA ASP A 42 14.56 -23.19 14.02
C ASP A 42 13.63 -22.61 15.11
N ARG A 43 12.31 -22.75 14.93
CA ARG A 43 11.26 -22.33 15.87
C ARG A 43 10.20 -23.41 16.01
N PRO A 44 9.48 -23.49 17.14
CA PRO A 44 8.31 -24.36 17.25
C PRO A 44 7.31 -24.06 16.15
N LEU A 45 6.73 -25.11 15.55
CA LEU A 45 5.78 -25.01 14.45
C LEU A 45 4.37 -25.24 14.97
N ASN A 46 3.52 -24.27 14.88
CA ASN A 46 2.10 -24.40 15.17
C ASN A 46 1.36 -24.82 13.91
N VAL A 47 0.50 -25.84 14.03
CA VAL A 47 -0.45 -26.28 13.01
C VAL A 47 -1.82 -26.29 13.65
N TRP A 48 -2.83 -25.71 12.98
CA TRP A 48 -4.17 -25.58 13.53
C TRP A 48 -5.26 -25.71 12.48
N GLY A 49 -6.48 -25.82 12.95
CA GLY A 49 -7.64 -25.94 12.09
C GLY A 49 -8.91 -26.28 12.87
N ARG A 50 -9.84 -26.95 12.20
CA ARG A 50 -11.12 -27.38 12.77
C ARG A 50 -11.33 -28.88 12.56
N ALA A 51 -12.05 -29.50 13.48
CA ALA A 51 -12.48 -30.90 13.39
C ALA A 51 -13.64 -31.16 14.37
N THR A 52 -14.10 -32.40 14.44
CA THR A 52 -15.15 -32.81 15.38
C THR A 52 -14.73 -32.58 16.83
N PRO A 53 -15.52 -31.85 17.65
CA PRO A 53 -15.23 -31.63 19.07
C PRO A 53 -14.94 -32.94 19.83
N GLY A 54 -13.85 -32.89 20.63
CA GLY A 54 -13.44 -34.04 21.44
C GLY A 54 -12.62 -35.11 20.72
N GLN A 55 -12.52 -35.06 19.39
CA GLN A 55 -11.65 -35.92 18.57
C GLN A 55 -10.17 -35.74 18.95
N THR A 56 -9.40 -36.82 18.89
CA THR A 56 -7.93 -36.72 19.03
C THR A 56 -7.29 -36.78 17.66
N LEU A 57 -6.47 -35.79 17.37
CA LEU A 57 -5.70 -35.69 16.13
C LEU A 57 -4.21 -35.92 16.40
N THR A 58 -3.55 -36.49 15.42
CA THR A 58 -2.07 -36.59 15.37
C THR A 58 -1.58 -35.79 14.18
N VAL A 59 -0.65 -34.87 14.43
CA VAL A 59 0.02 -34.02 13.41
C VAL A 59 1.44 -34.52 13.27
N GLU A 60 1.87 -34.78 12.03
CA GLU A 60 3.20 -35.32 11.71
C GLU A 60 3.86 -34.49 10.60
N LEU A 61 5.13 -34.14 10.78
CA LEU A 61 5.94 -33.43 9.79
C LEU A 61 7.44 -33.78 10.00
N ALA A 62 8.12 -34.26 8.98
CA ALA A 62 9.56 -34.52 8.99
C ALA A 62 10.03 -35.32 10.23
N GLY A 63 9.29 -36.36 10.63
CA GLY A 63 9.59 -37.20 11.79
C GLY A 63 9.25 -36.57 13.16
N ARG A 64 8.71 -35.34 13.19
CA ARG A 64 8.11 -34.76 14.40
C ARG A 64 6.65 -35.10 14.46
N GLN A 65 6.13 -35.33 15.68
CA GLN A 65 4.75 -35.70 15.92
C GLN A 65 4.20 -34.95 17.13
N ALA A 66 2.97 -34.53 17.07
CA ALA A 66 2.20 -33.97 18.18
C ALA A 66 0.77 -34.51 18.19
N ARG A 67 0.23 -34.77 19.37
CA ARG A 67 -1.18 -35.14 19.57
C ARG A 67 -1.94 -34.00 20.18
N VAL A 68 -3.15 -33.77 19.71
CA VAL A 68 -4.03 -32.71 20.20
C VAL A 68 -5.46 -33.22 20.29
N ARG A 69 -6.18 -32.76 21.30
CA ARG A 69 -7.64 -32.97 21.42
C ARG A 69 -8.35 -31.73 20.93
N VAL A 70 -9.31 -31.90 20.05
CA VAL A 70 -10.15 -30.83 19.51
C VAL A 70 -11.01 -30.23 20.63
N GLY A 71 -11.02 -28.92 20.73
CA GLY A 71 -11.81 -28.17 21.71
C GLY A 71 -13.33 -28.34 21.51
N ALA A 72 -14.11 -27.91 22.50
CA ALA A 72 -15.57 -27.92 22.41
C ALA A 72 -16.12 -27.00 21.30
N ASP A 73 -15.33 -26.01 20.90
CA ASP A 73 -15.64 -25.09 19.80
C ASP A 73 -15.22 -25.60 18.40
N GLY A 74 -14.76 -26.86 18.33
CA GLY A 74 -14.30 -27.49 17.11
C GLY A 74 -12.91 -27.04 16.63
N ARG A 75 -12.20 -26.22 17.39
CA ARG A 75 -10.85 -25.75 17.04
C ARG A 75 -9.78 -26.63 17.66
N TRP A 76 -8.67 -26.76 16.97
CA TRP A 76 -7.49 -27.44 17.48
C TRP A 76 -6.22 -26.70 17.08
N ARG A 77 -5.18 -26.84 17.89
CA ARG A 77 -3.81 -26.36 17.60
C ARG A 77 -2.82 -27.34 18.18
N ALA A 78 -1.95 -27.84 17.33
CA ALA A 78 -0.82 -28.69 17.69
C ALA A 78 0.48 -27.88 17.54
N GLN A 79 1.46 -28.15 18.40
CA GLN A 79 2.79 -27.57 18.29
C GLN A 79 3.82 -28.68 18.09
N LEU A 80 4.55 -28.61 16.98
CA LEU A 80 5.66 -29.49 16.69
C LEU A 80 6.97 -28.83 17.14
N ALA A 81 7.94 -29.66 17.53
CA ALA A 81 9.28 -29.17 17.83
C ALA A 81 9.95 -28.56 16.59
N ALA A 82 10.82 -27.60 16.82
CA ALA A 82 11.59 -26.92 15.78
C ALA A 82 12.27 -27.90 14.81
N LEU A 83 12.33 -27.53 13.54
CA LEU A 83 12.98 -28.26 12.46
C LEU A 83 14.06 -27.38 11.82
N PRO A 84 15.21 -27.97 11.39
CA PRO A 84 16.17 -27.27 10.55
C PRO A 84 15.61 -27.05 9.14
N ALA A 85 16.25 -26.16 8.35
CA ALA A 85 15.91 -25.98 6.95
C ALA A 85 16.01 -27.29 6.16
N GLY A 86 15.08 -27.52 5.23
CA GLY A 86 15.06 -28.72 4.40
C GLY A 86 13.70 -28.98 3.75
N GLY A 87 13.57 -30.15 3.17
CA GLY A 87 12.38 -30.58 2.43
C GLY A 87 12.72 -30.99 1.00
N PRO A 88 11.70 -31.36 0.20
CA PRO A 88 10.27 -31.33 0.54
C PRO A 88 9.86 -32.41 1.55
N HIS A 89 8.92 -32.06 2.40
CA HIS A 89 8.29 -32.93 3.38
C HIS A 89 6.79 -33.04 3.12
N ARG A 90 6.16 -34.01 3.81
CA ARG A 90 4.71 -34.14 3.87
C ARG A 90 4.23 -33.76 5.27
N LEU A 91 3.27 -32.83 5.36
CA LEU A 91 2.49 -32.61 6.57
C LEU A 91 1.28 -33.54 6.55
N ARG A 92 1.10 -34.31 7.62
CA ARG A 92 -0.03 -35.23 7.77
C ARG A 92 -0.77 -34.92 9.06
N VAL A 93 -2.09 -34.79 8.96
CA VAL A 93 -3.01 -34.69 10.10
C VAL A 93 -3.94 -35.89 10.04
N SER A 94 -3.89 -36.72 11.06
CA SER A 94 -4.69 -37.96 11.14
C SER A 94 -5.57 -37.97 12.37
N GLY A 95 -6.81 -38.41 12.18
CA GLY A 95 -7.84 -38.66 13.14
C GLY A 95 -8.79 -39.72 12.55
N ASP A 96 -10.11 -39.47 12.57
CA ASP A 96 -11.07 -40.29 11.85
C ASP A 96 -10.91 -40.19 10.32
N GLN A 97 -10.33 -39.09 9.86
CA GLN A 97 -9.91 -38.85 8.49
C GLN A 97 -8.44 -38.44 8.47
N VAL A 98 -7.83 -38.48 7.27
CA VAL A 98 -6.44 -38.09 7.05
C VAL A 98 -6.42 -36.95 6.03
N VAL A 99 -5.73 -35.86 6.40
CA VAL A 99 -5.40 -34.74 5.51
C VAL A 99 -3.88 -34.73 5.33
N GLU A 100 -3.43 -34.69 4.09
CA GLU A 100 -2.01 -34.63 3.74
C GLU A 100 -1.76 -33.43 2.84
N LEU A 101 -0.68 -32.71 3.10
CA LEU A 101 -0.15 -31.65 2.25
C LEU A 101 1.26 -32.01 1.84
N ASP A 102 1.48 -32.09 0.54
CA ASP A 102 2.77 -32.44 -0.05
C ASP A 102 3.65 -31.20 -0.31
N ASP A 103 4.91 -31.47 -0.58
CA ASP A 103 5.91 -30.44 -0.97
C ASP A 103 6.03 -29.28 0.04
N VAL A 104 6.02 -29.61 1.33
CA VAL A 104 6.25 -28.64 2.41
C VAL A 104 7.75 -28.42 2.61
N LEU A 105 8.19 -27.18 2.56
CA LEU A 105 9.57 -26.80 2.87
C LEU A 105 9.68 -26.19 4.28
N ILE A 106 10.83 -26.38 4.88
CA ILE A 106 11.24 -25.71 6.11
C ILE A 106 12.33 -24.71 5.73
N GLY A 107 12.10 -23.41 6.01
CA GLY A 107 12.98 -22.32 5.60
C GLY A 107 12.73 -21.04 6.38
N ASP A 108 13.15 -19.90 5.88
CA ASP A 108 12.84 -18.61 6.49
C ASP A 108 11.55 -18.03 5.88
N VAL A 109 10.59 -17.69 6.75
CA VAL A 109 9.31 -17.09 6.35
C VAL A 109 9.29 -15.62 6.69
N TRP A 110 9.00 -14.77 5.71
CA TRP A 110 8.94 -13.32 5.87
C TRP A 110 7.53 -12.81 5.57
N LEU A 111 7.01 -11.97 6.48
CA LEU A 111 5.73 -11.30 6.30
C LEU A 111 5.96 -9.96 5.60
N LEU A 112 5.27 -9.72 4.49
CA LEU A 112 5.27 -8.48 3.74
C LEU A 112 3.99 -7.72 4.07
N GLY A 113 4.15 -6.48 4.52
CA GLY A 113 3.03 -5.60 4.84
C GLY A 113 3.25 -4.20 4.29
N GLY A 114 2.17 -3.43 4.24
CA GLY A 114 2.19 -2.06 3.75
C GLY A 114 1.22 -1.81 2.61
N GLN A 115 1.58 -0.92 1.68
CA GLN A 115 0.69 -0.51 0.61
C GLN A 115 1.22 -0.86 -0.78
N SER A 116 0.70 -0.21 -1.82
CA SER A 116 0.94 -0.53 -3.23
C SER A 116 2.40 -0.72 -3.62
N ASN A 117 3.33 0.02 -3.02
CA ASN A 117 4.75 -0.15 -3.28
C ASN A 117 5.34 -1.49 -2.79
N MET A 118 4.76 -2.12 -1.74
CA MET A 118 5.07 -3.49 -1.34
C MET A 118 4.31 -4.51 -2.19
N GLU A 119 3.06 -4.21 -2.51
CA GLU A 119 2.19 -5.05 -3.35
C GLU A 119 2.65 -5.10 -4.82
N PHE A 120 3.44 -4.12 -5.27
CA PHE A 120 3.89 -3.94 -6.67
C PHE A 120 4.52 -5.21 -7.22
N THR A 121 3.95 -5.72 -8.31
CA THR A 121 4.30 -7.03 -8.85
C THR A 121 5.60 -7.03 -9.65
N LEU A 122 6.28 -8.16 -9.68
CA LEU A 122 7.55 -8.33 -10.39
C LEU A 122 7.43 -8.03 -11.88
N ALA A 123 6.34 -8.43 -12.51
CA ALA A 123 6.11 -8.20 -13.94
C ALA A 123 6.13 -6.72 -14.33
N ASN A 124 5.75 -5.83 -13.40
CA ASN A 124 5.64 -4.39 -13.64
C ASN A 124 6.94 -3.61 -13.40
N THR A 125 8.02 -4.28 -12.97
CA THR A 125 9.31 -3.63 -12.69
C THR A 125 10.15 -3.42 -13.94
N ASP A 126 11.21 -2.61 -13.86
CA ASP A 126 12.19 -2.40 -14.94
C ASP A 126 12.84 -3.71 -15.40
N THR A 127 12.98 -4.66 -14.50
CA THR A 127 13.60 -5.96 -14.76
C THR A 127 12.60 -7.09 -14.92
N GLY A 128 11.31 -6.77 -14.86
CA GLY A 128 10.21 -7.75 -14.88
C GLY A 128 10.28 -8.76 -16.01
N PRO A 129 10.39 -8.34 -17.27
CA PRO A 129 10.44 -9.27 -18.39
C PRO A 129 11.55 -10.30 -18.29
N GLN A 130 12.75 -9.90 -17.85
CA GLN A 130 13.90 -10.81 -17.70
C GLN A 130 13.73 -11.74 -16.48
N GLU A 131 13.21 -11.21 -15.38
CA GLU A 131 13.04 -11.98 -14.14
C GLU A 131 11.91 -13.00 -14.26
N VAL A 132 10.81 -12.64 -14.93
CA VAL A 132 9.68 -13.55 -15.18
C VAL A 132 10.08 -14.71 -16.12
N ALA A 133 11.00 -14.46 -17.05
CA ALA A 133 11.56 -15.48 -17.93
C ALA A 133 12.66 -16.33 -17.27
N SER A 134 13.07 -16.00 -16.03
CA SER A 134 14.13 -16.73 -15.32
C SER A 134 13.71 -18.17 -15.01
N PRO A 135 14.68 -19.11 -14.90
CA PRO A 135 14.38 -20.49 -14.55
C PRO A 135 13.63 -20.59 -13.21
N GLN A 136 12.82 -21.63 -13.07
CA GLN A 136 12.10 -21.95 -11.84
C GLN A 136 13.03 -21.98 -10.62
N ASN A 137 12.57 -21.35 -9.53
CA ASN A 137 13.19 -21.46 -8.22
C ASN A 137 12.22 -22.18 -7.24
N SER A 138 12.34 -23.49 -7.16
CA SER A 138 11.46 -24.32 -6.34
C SER A 138 11.59 -24.09 -4.83
N GLN A 139 12.61 -23.36 -4.38
CA GLN A 139 12.81 -23.01 -2.98
C GLN A 139 12.33 -21.61 -2.60
N LEU A 140 11.81 -20.84 -3.56
CA LEU A 140 11.17 -19.55 -3.33
C LEU A 140 9.68 -19.66 -3.60
N ARG A 141 8.88 -19.33 -2.59
CA ARG A 141 7.43 -19.48 -2.64
C ARG A 141 6.72 -18.29 -2.00
N GLN A 142 5.54 -17.95 -2.51
CA GLN A 142 4.72 -16.88 -1.96
C GLN A 142 3.28 -17.34 -1.73
N LEU A 143 2.74 -16.98 -0.56
CA LEU A 143 1.30 -16.92 -0.29
C LEU A 143 0.88 -15.47 -0.38
N ARG A 144 -0.02 -15.13 -1.31
CA ARG A 144 -0.69 -13.84 -1.32
C ARG A 144 -1.98 -13.95 -0.53
N VAL A 145 -2.07 -13.20 0.57
CA VAL A 145 -3.27 -13.14 1.41
C VAL A 145 -4.35 -12.39 0.64
N PRO A 146 -5.52 -12.99 0.38
CA PRO A 146 -6.60 -12.30 -0.32
C PRO A 146 -7.08 -11.08 0.46
N LEU A 147 -7.26 -9.95 -0.22
CA LEU A 147 -7.66 -8.68 0.38
C LEU A 147 -9.06 -8.81 1.00
N ARG A 148 -9.17 -8.49 2.27
CA ARG A 148 -10.42 -8.53 3.03
C ARG A 148 -10.42 -7.49 4.14
N ALA A 149 -11.33 -6.52 4.07
CA ALA A 149 -11.61 -5.65 5.20
C ALA A 149 -12.54 -6.38 6.18
N SER A 150 -12.24 -6.29 7.48
CA SER A 150 -13.12 -6.87 8.50
C SER A 150 -13.22 -5.97 9.74
N VAL A 151 -14.42 -5.80 10.27
CA VAL A 151 -14.66 -5.04 11.51
C VAL A 151 -14.27 -5.83 12.76
N ARG A 152 -14.08 -7.15 12.64
CA ARG A 152 -13.65 -8.06 13.70
C ARG A 152 -12.48 -8.90 13.24
N PRO A 153 -11.59 -9.33 14.15
CA PRO A 153 -10.52 -10.25 13.78
C PRO A 153 -11.06 -11.52 13.16
N GLU A 154 -10.64 -11.82 11.93
CA GLU A 154 -10.95 -13.08 11.26
C GLU A 154 -10.10 -14.21 11.84
N ALA A 155 -10.65 -15.41 11.81
CA ALA A 155 -9.93 -16.61 12.25
C ALA A 155 -9.15 -17.29 11.13
N GLU A 156 -9.54 -17.03 9.87
CA GLU A 156 -9.01 -17.66 8.65
C GLU A 156 -8.85 -16.60 7.56
N ILE A 157 -7.84 -16.76 6.73
CA ILE A 157 -7.77 -16.05 5.44
C ILE A 157 -8.81 -16.65 4.48
N ALA A 158 -9.15 -15.95 3.42
CA ALA A 158 -9.85 -16.59 2.31
C ALA A 158 -8.91 -17.60 1.62
N PRO A 159 -9.44 -18.68 1.01
CA PRO A 159 -8.62 -19.68 0.34
C PRO A 159 -7.65 -19.10 -0.68
N ALA A 160 -6.39 -19.43 -0.57
CA ALA A 160 -5.33 -18.98 -1.46
C ALA A 160 -4.18 -20.00 -1.53
N PRO A 161 -3.62 -20.28 -2.71
CA PRO A 161 -2.53 -21.21 -2.85
C PRO A 161 -1.17 -20.58 -2.49
N TRP A 162 -0.27 -21.38 -1.94
CA TRP A 162 1.14 -21.10 -2.02
C TRP A 162 1.64 -21.32 -3.45
N VAL A 163 2.35 -20.35 -3.98
CA VAL A 163 2.83 -20.33 -5.37
C VAL A 163 4.34 -20.48 -5.40
N VAL A 164 4.82 -21.41 -6.22
CA VAL A 164 6.25 -21.60 -6.49
C VAL A 164 6.71 -20.53 -7.49
N ALA A 165 7.93 -20.00 -7.29
CA ALA A 165 8.53 -19.05 -8.23
C ALA A 165 8.94 -19.78 -9.53
N GLU A 166 8.04 -19.76 -10.51
CA GLU A 166 8.21 -20.40 -11.83
C GLU A 166 7.76 -19.47 -12.96
N PRO A 167 8.27 -19.63 -14.17
CA PRO A 167 7.82 -18.86 -15.32
C PRO A 167 6.29 -18.90 -15.49
N GLY A 168 5.70 -17.74 -15.77
CA GLY A 168 4.25 -17.59 -15.92
C GLY A 168 3.48 -17.36 -14.60
N ARG A 169 4.09 -17.59 -13.43
CA ARG A 169 3.47 -17.35 -12.12
C ARG A 169 4.23 -16.35 -11.26
N VAL A 170 5.57 -16.32 -11.35
CA VAL A 170 6.41 -15.44 -10.54
C VAL A 170 6.19 -13.95 -10.84
N GLY A 171 5.60 -13.62 -11.98
CA GLY A 171 5.25 -12.26 -12.35
C GLY A 171 4.35 -11.55 -11.36
N ASP A 172 3.50 -12.30 -10.64
CA ASP A 172 2.55 -11.79 -9.66
C ASP A 172 3.13 -11.68 -8.23
N PHE A 173 4.39 -12.08 -8.03
CA PHE A 173 5.05 -11.93 -6.72
C PHE A 173 5.31 -10.46 -6.40
N SER A 174 5.28 -10.10 -5.10
CA SER A 174 5.84 -8.83 -4.65
C SER A 174 7.26 -8.69 -5.17
N ALA A 175 7.53 -7.65 -5.95
CA ALA A 175 8.84 -7.44 -6.57
C ALA A 175 9.93 -7.24 -5.51
N ILE A 176 9.64 -6.48 -4.45
CA ILE A 176 10.55 -6.28 -3.32
C ILE A 176 10.78 -7.61 -2.61
N GLY A 177 9.71 -8.36 -2.31
CA GLY A 177 9.79 -9.68 -1.69
C GLY A 177 10.62 -10.65 -2.51
N TYR A 178 10.42 -10.69 -3.82
CA TYR A 178 11.19 -11.55 -4.74
C TYR A 178 12.68 -11.25 -4.73
N HIS A 179 13.07 -9.98 -4.92
CA HIS A 179 14.48 -9.60 -4.94
C HIS A 179 15.14 -9.74 -3.57
N PHE A 180 14.41 -9.46 -2.50
CA PHE A 180 14.84 -9.76 -1.13
C PHE A 180 15.13 -11.24 -0.95
N ALA A 181 14.19 -12.11 -1.28
CA ALA A 181 14.30 -13.55 -1.09
C ALA A 181 15.44 -14.15 -1.90
N ARG A 182 15.61 -13.73 -3.16
CA ARG A 182 16.74 -14.19 -3.99
C ARG A 182 18.09 -13.83 -3.36
N GLN A 183 18.22 -12.62 -2.82
CA GLN A 183 19.47 -12.21 -2.15
C GLN A 183 19.71 -12.96 -0.85
N MET A 184 18.65 -13.23 -0.07
CA MET A 184 18.74 -14.04 1.15
C MET A 184 19.18 -15.48 0.85
N GLN A 185 18.57 -16.10 -0.16
CA GLN A 185 18.93 -17.45 -0.61
C GLN A 185 20.37 -17.55 -1.08
N ALA A 186 20.86 -16.56 -1.82
CA ALA A 186 22.24 -16.54 -2.30
C ALA A 186 23.28 -16.61 -1.16
N VAL A 187 22.93 -16.10 0.02
CA VAL A 187 23.83 -16.11 1.20
C VAL A 187 23.56 -17.31 2.10
N GLN A 188 22.30 -17.66 2.35
CA GLN A 188 21.94 -18.68 3.33
C GLN A 188 21.76 -20.08 2.76
N GLY A 189 21.44 -20.22 1.47
CA GLY A 189 21.18 -21.50 0.83
C GLY A 189 19.93 -22.23 1.35
N VAL A 190 18.96 -21.52 1.95
CA VAL A 190 17.75 -22.11 2.52
C VAL A 190 16.49 -21.69 1.77
N PRO A 191 15.41 -22.49 1.84
CA PRO A 191 14.11 -22.09 1.29
C PRO A 191 13.61 -20.79 1.90
N ILE A 192 12.91 -19.97 1.09
CA ILE A 192 12.27 -18.73 1.54
C ILE A 192 10.79 -18.77 1.21
N GLY A 193 9.96 -18.52 2.21
CA GLY A 193 8.54 -18.28 2.10
C GLY A 193 8.22 -16.80 2.28
N LEU A 194 7.41 -16.24 1.38
CA LEU A 194 6.88 -14.89 1.47
C LEU A 194 5.39 -14.96 1.77
N ILE A 195 4.92 -14.28 2.80
CA ILE A 195 3.49 -14.07 3.05
C ILE A 195 3.19 -12.63 2.72
N ASP A 196 2.55 -12.40 1.57
CA ASP A 196 2.24 -11.08 1.08
C ASP A 196 0.83 -10.67 1.53
N ALA A 197 0.77 -9.77 2.51
CA ALA A 197 -0.46 -9.19 3.07
C ALA A 197 -0.59 -7.69 2.73
N ALA A 198 0.21 -7.15 1.81
CA ALA A 198 0.16 -5.75 1.42
C ALA A 198 -1.18 -5.37 0.75
N TRP A 199 -1.62 -4.12 0.94
CA TRP A 199 -2.86 -3.60 0.35
C TRP A 199 -2.65 -2.16 -0.15
N GLY A 200 -2.78 -1.97 -1.46
CA GLY A 200 -2.60 -0.67 -2.12
C GLY A 200 -3.45 0.45 -1.51
N GLY A 201 -2.87 1.66 -1.44
CA GLY A 201 -3.53 2.84 -0.89
C GLY A 201 -3.78 2.83 0.63
N SER A 202 -3.43 1.76 1.35
CA SER A 202 -3.75 1.64 2.77
C SER A 202 -2.95 2.60 3.65
N MET A 203 -3.63 3.22 4.62
CA MET A 203 -3.00 4.02 5.66
C MET A 203 -2.54 3.16 6.85
N LEU A 204 -1.63 3.68 7.66
CA LEU A 204 -1.06 2.99 8.82
C LEU A 204 -2.14 2.49 9.79
N GLU A 205 -3.17 3.28 10.03
CA GLU A 205 -4.19 3.08 11.05
C GLU A 205 -5.05 1.83 10.82
N THR A 206 -5.18 1.39 9.57
CA THR A 206 -5.93 0.16 9.27
C THR A 206 -5.20 -1.13 9.68
N TRP A 207 -3.86 -1.05 9.88
CA TRP A 207 -3.01 -2.19 10.24
C TRP A 207 -2.83 -2.40 11.74
N VAL A 208 -3.43 -1.54 12.55
CA VAL A 208 -3.30 -1.56 14.01
C VAL A 208 -4.41 -2.39 14.64
N ARG A 209 -4.10 -3.20 15.63
CA ARG A 209 -5.09 -3.98 16.39
C ARG A 209 -6.06 -3.08 17.16
N ARG A 210 -7.32 -3.54 17.30
CA ARG A 210 -8.41 -2.76 17.89
C ARG A 210 -8.11 -2.21 19.29
N ASP A 211 -7.56 -3.02 20.19
CA ASP A 211 -7.26 -2.61 21.57
C ASP A 211 -6.10 -1.60 21.63
N VAL A 212 -5.14 -1.68 20.70
CA VAL A 212 -4.07 -0.69 20.56
C VAL A 212 -4.61 0.61 19.97
N ALA A 213 -5.46 0.53 18.94
CA ALA A 213 -6.11 1.71 18.36
C ALA A 213 -7.04 2.43 19.33
N LEU A 214 -7.69 1.72 20.27
CA LEU A 214 -8.51 2.31 21.32
C LEU A 214 -7.71 3.11 22.36
N GLN A 215 -6.40 2.89 22.48
CA GLN A 215 -5.50 3.67 23.34
C GLN A 215 -5.03 4.95 22.67
N ASP A 216 -5.20 5.08 21.36
CA ASP A 216 -4.89 6.29 20.62
C ASP A 216 -6.09 7.25 20.66
N PRO A 217 -5.93 8.48 21.20
CA PRO A 217 -7.04 9.43 21.34
C PRO A 217 -7.62 9.87 19.99
N ASP A 218 -6.84 9.81 18.91
CA ASP A 218 -7.27 10.19 17.57
C ASP A 218 -8.05 9.06 16.86
N LEU A 219 -7.70 7.80 17.13
CA LEU A 219 -8.34 6.63 16.49
C LEU A 219 -9.54 6.11 17.30
N ALA A 220 -9.49 6.23 18.62
CA ALA A 220 -10.49 5.65 19.52
C ALA A 220 -11.94 6.03 19.19
N PRO A 221 -12.27 7.28 18.81
CA PRO A 221 -13.65 7.64 18.43
C PRO A 221 -14.13 6.85 17.21
N ALA A 222 -13.33 6.76 16.14
CA ALA A 222 -13.67 6.03 14.93
C ALA A 222 -13.81 4.51 15.19
N VAL A 223 -12.89 3.95 16.00
CA VAL A 223 -12.94 2.52 16.37
C VAL A 223 -14.15 2.16 17.23
N ARG A 224 -14.60 3.07 18.12
CA ARG A 224 -15.82 2.88 18.91
C ARG A 224 -17.09 2.97 18.07
N ALA A 225 -17.05 3.79 17.02
CA ALA A 225 -18.18 4.00 16.10
C ALA A 225 -18.32 2.88 15.06
N LEU A 226 -17.35 1.94 14.97
CA LEU A 226 -17.42 0.83 14.03
C LEU A 226 -18.71 0.01 14.22
N PRO A 227 -19.46 -0.25 13.13
CA PRO A 227 -20.62 -1.14 13.14
C PRO A 227 -20.28 -2.57 13.57
N SER A 228 -21.30 -3.40 13.74
CA SER A 228 -21.15 -4.79 14.18
C SER A 228 -20.53 -5.70 13.13
N ASP A 229 -20.71 -5.38 11.84
CA ASP A 229 -20.32 -6.20 10.70
C ASP A 229 -19.98 -5.33 9.47
N VAL A 230 -19.46 -5.98 8.44
CA VAL A 230 -18.99 -5.33 7.20
C VAL A 230 -20.16 -4.80 6.38
N GLU A 231 -21.30 -5.47 6.38
CA GLU A 231 -22.50 -5.07 5.66
C GLU A 231 -23.02 -3.74 6.20
N ALA A 232 -23.11 -3.60 7.51
CA ALA A 232 -23.53 -2.36 8.17
C ALA A 232 -22.50 -1.23 7.93
N LEU A 233 -21.21 -1.54 7.92
CA LEU A 233 -20.16 -0.58 7.56
C LEU A 233 -20.33 -0.11 6.11
N THR A 234 -20.48 -1.04 5.17
CA THR A 234 -20.68 -0.73 3.74
C THR A 234 -21.93 0.14 3.52
N ALA A 235 -23.03 -0.19 4.21
CA ALA A 235 -24.26 0.62 4.13
C ALA A 235 -24.05 2.04 4.67
N ALA A 236 -23.33 2.20 5.78
CA ALA A 236 -23.02 3.50 6.36
C ALA A 236 -22.10 4.33 5.45
N LEU A 237 -21.10 3.70 4.83
CA LEU A 237 -20.22 4.34 3.85
C LEU A 237 -21.00 4.81 2.62
N ARG A 238 -21.84 3.94 2.05
CA ARG A 238 -22.71 4.29 0.92
C ARG A 238 -23.56 5.50 1.25
N GLN A 239 -24.23 5.51 2.39
CA GLN A 239 -25.05 6.64 2.80
C GLN A 239 -24.23 7.92 2.94
N ARG A 240 -23.04 7.85 3.54
CA ARG A 240 -22.14 9.02 3.68
C ARG A 240 -21.74 9.60 2.32
N VAL A 241 -21.35 8.74 1.36
CA VAL A 241 -21.00 9.20 0.01
C VAL A 241 -22.22 9.80 -0.69
N HIS A 242 -23.39 9.16 -0.61
CA HIS A 242 -24.63 9.69 -1.16
C HIS A 242 -24.99 11.08 -0.59
N ASP A 243 -24.89 11.25 0.74
CA ASP A 243 -25.16 12.53 1.41
C ASP A 243 -24.18 13.61 0.96
N ARG A 244 -22.89 13.26 0.82
CA ARG A 244 -21.84 14.15 0.33
C ARG A 244 -22.09 14.59 -1.11
N VAL A 245 -22.39 13.65 -2.01
CA VAL A 245 -22.70 13.95 -3.41
C VAL A 245 -23.98 14.77 -3.52
N ALA A 246 -25.00 14.45 -2.75
CA ALA A 246 -26.26 15.23 -2.73
C ALA A 246 -26.03 16.69 -2.27
N ALA A 247 -25.15 16.90 -1.29
CA ALA A 247 -24.76 18.22 -0.83
C ALA A 247 -23.91 18.97 -1.88
N TRP A 248 -23.06 18.27 -2.63
CA TRP A 248 -22.18 18.84 -3.65
C TRP A 248 -22.94 19.20 -4.94
N GLN A 249 -23.97 18.42 -5.34
CA GLN A 249 -24.83 18.67 -6.52
C GLN A 249 -26.30 18.87 -6.11
N PRO A 250 -26.63 19.94 -5.37
CA PRO A 250 -27.97 20.12 -4.81
C PRO A 250 -29.05 20.23 -5.90
N GLY A 251 -30.14 19.49 -5.71
CA GLY A 251 -31.28 19.46 -6.65
C GLY A 251 -31.05 18.57 -7.88
N LEU A 252 -29.90 17.93 -8.03
CA LEU A 252 -29.64 16.98 -9.12
C LEU A 252 -29.79 15.54 -8.59
N PRO A 253 -30.64 14.69 -9.18
CA PRO A 253 -30.84 13.32 -8.70
C PRO A 253 -29.63 12.45 -8.94
N LEU A 254 -29.44 11.47 -8.05
CA LEU A 254 -28.40 10.43 -8.13
C LEU A 254 -28.92 9.11 -8.72
N GLU A 255 -30.24 8.86 -8.62
CA GLU A 255 -30.87 7.64 -9.12
C GLU A 255 -31.79 7.94 -10.29
N GLY A 256 -31.93 6.97 -11.19
CA GLY A 256 -32.80 7.09 -12.36
C GLY A 256 -32.35 8.14 -13.38
N VAL A 257 -31.05 8.43 -13.41
CA VAL A 257 -30.49 9.49 -14.24
C VAL A 257 -30.37 9.04 -15.68
N ASP A 258 -30.94 9.80 -16.62
CA ASP A 258 -30.69 9.61 -18.07
C ASP A 258 -29.50 10.47 -18.52
N ALA A 259 -28.33 9.82 -18.61
CA ALA A 259 -27.09 10.45 -19.06
C ALA A 259 -26.95 10.49 -20.60
N SER A 260 -27.89 9.95 -21.36
CA SER A 260 -27.79 9.77 -22.83
C SER A 260 -27.51 11.07 -23.61
N ARG A 261 -27.89 12.23 -23.05
CA ARG A 261 -27.69 13.54 -23.66
C ARG A 261 -26.46 14.31 -23.13
N TRP A 262 -25.75 13.79 -22.16
CA TRP A 262 -24.66 14.51 -21.49
C TRP A 262 -23.40 14.69 -22.36
N SER A 263 -23.30 13.92 -23.43
CA SER A 263 -22.27 14.10 -24.47
C SER A 263 -22.65 15.17 -25.52
N ALA A 264 -23.87 15.74 -25.50
CA ALA A 264 -24.36 16.59 -26.56
C ALA A 264 -23.60 17.92 -26.69
N ALA A 265 -23.54 18.45 -27.91
CA ALA A 265 -22.97 19.76 -28.22
C ALA A 265 -23.96 20.89 -27.94
N ALA A 266 -24.34 21.04 -26.68
CA ALA A 266 -25.33 22.00 -26.20
C ALA A 266 -25.04 22.45 -24.78
N ASP A 267 -25.52 23.62 -24.38
CA ASP A 267 -25.46 24.14 -23.02
C ASP A 267 -26.55 23.46 -22.16
N ILE A 268 -26.26 22.27 -21.67
CA ILE A 268 -27.17 21.44 -20.85
C ILE A 268 -26.66 21.28 -19.40
N ASP A 269 -25.59 21.94 -19.06
CA ASP A 269 -24.80 21.78 -17.85
C ASP A 269 -24.68 23.08 -17.03
N ASN A 270 -25.61 24.03 -17.26
CA ASN A 270 -25.58 25.35 -16.59
C ASN A 270 -25.79 25.24 -15.07
N ASP A 271 -26.53 24.23 -14.62
CA ASP A 271 -26.84 23.92 -13.22
C ASP A 271 -25.84 22.93 -12.59
N TRP A 272 -24.87 22.42 -13.36
CA TRP A 272 -23.88 21.50 -12.83
C TRP A 272 -22.85 22.26 -11.99
N PRO A 273 -22.43 21.71 -10.84
CA PRO A 273 -21.27 22.20 -10.11
C PRO A 273 -19.99 22.11 -10.94
N THR A 274 -18.88 22.55 -10.38
CA THR A 274 -17.58 22.55 -11.06
C THR A 274 -16.53 21.78 -10.28
N LEU A 275 -15.65 21.09 -11.02
CA LEU A 275 -14.39 20.54 -10.54
C LEU A 275 -13.24 21.21 -11.28
N GLN A 276 -12.11 21.35 -10.62
CA GLN A 276 -10.86 21.75 -11.25
C GLN A 276 -10.20 20.55 -11.90
N ALA A 277 -9.70 20.70 -13.12
CA ALA A 277 -8.87 19.71 -13.77
C ALA A 277 -7.57 20.39 -14.27
N PRO A 278 -6.40 19.74 -14.16
CA PRO A 278 -6.20 18.40 -13.61
C PRO A 278 -6.11 18.42 -12.06
N GLN A 279 -7.00 17.72 -11.39
CA GLN A 279 -7.00 17.51 -9.93
C GLN A 279 -8.01 16.41 -9.62
N LEU A 280 -7.70 15.52 -8.69
CA LEU A 280 -8.62 14.47 -8.23
C LEU A 280 -9.85 15.10 -7.57
N TRP A 281 -11.01 14.48 -7.70
CA TRP A 281 -12.25 15.00 -7.11
C TRP A 281 -12.35 14.76 -5.60
N GLU A 282 -11.57 13.80 -5.05
CA GLU A 282 -11.46 13.58 -3.62
C GLU A 282 -10.94 14.83 -2.90
N ASP A 283 -9.97 15.53 -3.50
CA ASP A 283 -9.40 16.78 -2.97
C ASP A 283 -10.34 17.98 -3.11
N GLN A 284 -11.49 17.79 -3.75
CA GLN A 284 -12.45 18.84 -4.07
C GLN A 284 -13.84 18.62 -3.41
N GLY A 285 -13.88 17.82 -2.35
CA GLY A 285 -15.07 17.59 -1.54
C GLY A 285 -15.87 16.33 -1.88
N LEU A 286 -15.40 15.51 -2.80
CA LEU A 286 -16.02 14.23 -3.18
C LEU A 286 -15.18 13.04 -2.68
N ALA A 287 -14.62 13.14 -1.47
CA ALA A 287 -13.84 12.06 -0.87
C ALA A 287 -14.62 10.73 -0.85
N GLU A 288 -13.95 9.62 -1.09
CA GLU A 288 -14.50 8.26 -1.13
C GLU A 288 -15.53 8.03 -2.26
N LEU A 289 -15.58 8.89 -3.28
CA LEU A 289 -16.47 8.69 -4.41
C LEU A 289 -15.83 7.80 -5.45
N ASP A 290 -16.24 6.54 -5.48
CA ASP A 290 -16.06 5.66 -6.64
C ASP A 290 -17.33 5.68 -7.49
N GLY A 291 -17.23 5.46 -8.79
CA GLY A 291 -18.37 5.40 -9.67
C GLY A 291 -18.20 6.10 -11.00
N VAL A 292 -19.22 6.82 -11.44
CA VAL A 292 -19.21 7.46 -12.75
C VAL A 292 -19.48 8.95 -12.61
N VAL A 293 -18.55 9.76 -13.10
CA VAL A 293 -18.65 11.22 -13.13
C VAL A 293 -18.46 11.74 -14.56
N TRP A 294 -19.35 12.61 -14.97
CA TRP A 294 -19.20 13.34 -16.22
C TRP A 294 -18.53 14.69 -15.97
N LEU A 295 -17.54 14.99 -16.80
CA LEU A 295 -16.84 16.25 -16.86
C LEU A 295 -17.13 16.92 -18.20
N ARG A 296 -17.53 18.20 -18.22
CA ARG A 296 -17.83 18.93 -19.44
C ARG A 296 -17.10 20.27 -19.48
N LYS A 297 -16.58 20.59 -20.64
CA LYS A 297 -15.93 21.90 -20.90
C LYS A 297 -16.38 22.49 -22.22
N ARG A 298 -16.80 23.73 -22.15
CA ARG A 298 -17.05 24.57 -23.33
C ARG A 298 -15.79 25.34 -23.68
N VAL A 299 -15.33 25.21 -24.92
CA VAL A 299 -14.11 25.86 -25.43
C VAL A 299 -14.47 26.76 -26.59
N GLN A 300 -13.98 28.00 -26.59
CA GLN A 300 -14.11 28.92 -27.71
C GLN A 300 -12.89 28.84 -28.61
N LEU A 301 -13.10 28.54 -29.88
CA LEU A 301 -12.03 28.45 -30.87
C LEU A 301 -12.19 29.51 -31.96
N SER A 302 -11.07 30.07 -32.39
CA SER A 302 -11.02 30.89 -33.61
C SER A 302 -11.17 29.99 -34.85
N ALA A 303 -11.46 30.59 -36.00
CA ALA A 303 -11.54 29.88 -37.28
C ALA A 303 -10.19 29.15 -37.60
N ALA A 304 -9.04 29.76 -37.27
CA ALA A 304 -7.74 29.16 -37.48
C ALA A 304 -7.50 27.95 -36.58
N GLN A 305 -7.94 27.99 -35.31
CA GLN A 305 -7.83 26.86 -34.38
C GLN A 305 -8.78 25.70 -34.72
N ALA A 306 -9.92 26.01 -35.34
CA ALA A 306 -10.87 24.98 -35.77
C ALA A 306 -10.53 24.37 -37.15
N ALA A 307 -9.56 24.92 -37.87
CA ALA A 307 -9.19 24.44 -39.18
C ALA A 307 -8.30 23.19 -39.11
N GLY A 308 -8.68 22.13 -39.84
CA GLY A 308 -7.90 20.92 -39.94
C GLY A 308 -8.14 19.87 -38.86
N ALA A 309 -7.22 18.95 -38.76
CA ALA A 309 -7.18 17.93 -37.70
C ALA A 309 -6.54 18.51 -36.44
N ALA A 310 -6.90 17.97 -35.29
CA ALA A 310 -6.35 18.38 -33.98
C ALA A 310 -6.13 17.14 -33.09
N GLU A 311 -5.46 17.35 -31.97
CA GLU A 311 -5.27 16.33 -30.94
C GLU A 311 -5.77 16.83 -29.59
N LEU A 312 -6.63 16.05 -28.95
CA LEU A 312 -7.08 16.29 -27.58
C LEU A 312 -6.20 15.50 -26.61
N GLN A 313 -5.55 16.19 -25.69
CA GLN A 313 -4.79 15.60 -24.59
C GLN A 313 -5.52 15.86 -23.28
N LEU A 314 -5.77 14.79 -22.51
CA LEU A 314 -6.48 14.86 -21.22
C LEU A 314 -5.57 14.52 -20.03
N ALA A 315 -4.25 14.70 -20.18
CA ALA A 315 -3.29 14.28 -19.17
C ALA A 315 -3.48 12.80 -18.78
N LYS A 316 -3.79 12.49 -17.54
CA LYS A 316 -4.16 11.15 -17.06
C LYS A 316 -5.59 11.15 -16.56
N VAL A 317 -6.26 10.00 -16.64
CA VAL A 317 -7.62 9.80 -16.10
C VAL A 317 -7.64 8.53 -15.27
N ASP A 318 -8.17 8.61 -14.09
CA ASP A 318 -8.31 7.50 -13.15
C ASP A 318 -9.76 7.01 -13.12
N ASP A 319 -10.13 5.76 -13.45
CA ASP A 319 -9.38 4.65 -14.09
C ASP A 319 -9.57 4.63 -15.60
N CYS A 320 -10.83 4.77 -16.05
CA CYS A 320 -11.28 4.67 -17.44
C CYS A 320 -12.00 5.94 -17.88
N ASP A 321 -11.89 6.24 -19.16
CA ASP A 321 -12.63 7.35 -19.75
C ASP A 321 -13.33 6.97 -21.05
N GLU A 322 -14.39 7.70 -21.35
CA GLU A 322 -14.99 7.82 -22.68
C GLU A 322 -15.10 9.31 -23.01
N VAL A 323 -14.73 9.67 -24.24
CA VAL A 323 -14.56 11.08 -24.64
C VAL A 323 -15.39 11.43 -25.87
N TRP A 324 -16.10 12.54 -25.80
CA TRP A 324 -16.86 13.13 -26.92
C TRP A 324 -16.40 14.55 -27.17
N VAL A 325 -16.36 14.91 -28.44
CA VAL A 325 -16.20 16.31 -28.90
C VAL A 325 -17.35 16.65 -29.82
N ASN A 326 -18.07 17.72 -29.49
CA ASN A 326 -19.26 18.17 -30.22
C ASN A 326 -20.31 17.06 -30.42
N GLY A 327 -20.51 16.20 -29.42
CA GLY A 327 -21.48 15.10 -29.45
C GLY A 327 -20.99 13.83 -30.18
N ARG A 328 -19.80 13.84 -30.79
CA ARG A 328 -19.22 12.69 -31.45
C ARG A 328 -18.18 12.03 -30.54
N ARG A 329 -18.31 10.73 -30.32
CA ARG A 329 -17.32 9.94 -29.57
C ARG A 329 -16.01 9.92 -30.33
N VAL A 330 -14.90 10.28 -29.66
CA VAL A 330 -13.55 10.36 -30.23
C VAL A 330 -12.60 9.31 -29.65
N GLY A 331 -12.90 8.76 -28.50
CA GLY A 331 -12.06 7.72 -27.89
C GLY A 331 -12.54 7.25 -26.52
N GLY A 332 -11.68 6.52 -25.86
CA GLY A 332 -11.80 6.01 -24.50
C GLY A 332 -10.69 5.00 -24.22
N GLN A 333 -10.17 5.01 -23.02
CA GLN A 333 -9.05 4.19 -22.57
C GLN A 333 -9.16 3.88 -21.09
N CYS A 334 -8.59 2.74 -20.65
CA CYS A 334 -8.44 2.40 -19.24
C CYS A 334 -6.96 2.35 -18.83
N GLY A 335 -6.73 2.58 -17.52
CA GLY A 335 -5.43 2.56 -16.88
C GLY A 335 -5.09 3.93 -16.29
N TYR A 336 -5.00 3.99 -14.97
CA TYR A 336 -4.79 5.24 -14.22
C TYR A 336 -3.49 5.97 -14.59
N ASP A 337 -2.44 5.23 -14.93
CA ASP A 337 -1.10 5.74 -15.21
C ASP A 337 -0.87 6.19 -16.66
N LYS A 338 -1.85 5.97 -17.55
CA LYS A 338 -1.68 6.21 -18.99
C LYS A 338 -2.10 7.63 -19.36
N SER A 339 -1.27 8.30 -20.16
CA SER A 339 -1.62 9.58 -20.79
C SER A 339 -2.71 9.38 -21.85
N ARG A 340 -3.63 10.33 -21.93
CA ARG A 340 -4.78 10.32 -22.84
C ARG A 340 -4.55 11.20 -24.07
N HIS A 341 -4.56 10.59 -25.25
CA HIS A 341 -4.37 11.25 -26.54
C HIS A 341 -5.44 10.82 -27.52
N TYR A 342 -6.24 11.75 -28.02
CA TYR A 342 -7.35 11.46 -28.92
C TYR A 342 -7.25 12.32 -30.18
N SER A 343 -7.09 11.67 -31.34
CA SER A 343 -7.06 12.34 -32.64
C SER A 343 -8.44 12.84 -33.05
N LEU A 344 -8.55 14.10 -33.39
CA LEU A 344 -9.77 14.75 -33.84
C LEU A 344 -9.69 14.98 -35.37
N PRO A 345 -10.60 14.41 -36.18
CA PRO A 345 -10.59 14.58 -37.61
C PRO A 345 -10.95 16.02 -37.99
N ALA A 346 -10.46 16.46 -39.13
CA ALA A 346 -10.83 17.74 -39.73
C ALA A 346 -12.35 17.88 -39.85
N GLY A 347 -12.88 19.08 -39.54
CA GLY A 347 -14.32 19.38 -39.58
C GLY A 347 -15.10 18.96 -38.33
N LEU A 348 -14.50 18.33 -37.34
CA LEU A 348 -15.12 18.06 -36.06
C LEU A 348 -15.21 19.32 -35.18
N LEU A 349 -14.12 20.09 -35.15
CA LEU A 349 -14.07 21.39 -34.48
C LEU A 349 -14.70 22.48 -35.37
N ARG A 350 -15.28 23.50 -34.74
CA ARG A 350 -15.90 24.62 -35.41
C ARG A 350 -15.43 25.95 -34.79
N ALA A 351 -15.42 27.00 -35.58
CA ALA A 351 -15.22 28.36 -35.05
C ALA A 351 -16.33 28.70 -34.08
N GLY A 352 -16.01 29.29 -32.94
CA GLY A 352 -16.92 29.53 -31.85
C GLY A 352 -16.95 28.44 -30.81
N ALA A 353 -18.10 28.13 -30.26
CA ALA A 353 -18.27 27.19 -29.15
C ALA A 353 -18.11 25.74 -29.58
N ASN A 354 -17.28 25.01 -28.84
CA ASN A 354 -17.09 23.55 -28.92
C ASN A 354 -17.28 22.95 -27.51
N TRP A 355 -17.85 21.75 -27.44
CA TRP A 355 -18.10 21.02 -26.21
C TRP A 355 -17.25 19.76 -26.16
N ILE A 356 -16.48 19.61 -25.08
CA ILE A 356 -15.75 18.40 -24.73
C ILE A 356 -16.51 17.78 -23.56
N ALA A 357 -16.86 16.50 -23.67
CA ALA A 357 -17.45 15.72 -22.59
C ALA A 357 -16.59 14.50 -22.33
N VAL A 358 -16.30 14.24 -21.07
CA VAL A 358 -15.52 13.09 -20.59
C VAL A 358 -16.36 12.36 -19.54
N ARG A 359 -16.66 11.11 -19.78
CA ARG A 359 -17.28 10.20 -18.81
C ARG A 359 -16.16 9.42 -18.15
N VAL A 360 -15.91 9.70 -16.90
CA VAL A 360 -14.90 9.00 -16.11
C VAL A 360 -15.58 7.88 -15.34
N THR A 361 -15.00 6.68 -15.38
CA THR A 361 -15.39 5.55 -14.53
C THR A 361 -14.21 5.24 -13.64
N ASP A 362 -14.42 5.44 -12.35
CA ASP A 362 -13.49 5.17 -11.27
C ASP A 362 -13.98 3.96 -10.49
N THR A 363 -13.08 3.02 -10.20
CA THR A 363 -13.36 1.76 -9.51
C THR A 363 -12.68 1.67 -8.14
N GLY A 364 -11.97 2.72 -7.74
CA GLY A 364 -11.34 2.85 -6.43
C GLY A 364 -10.07 3.67 -6.45
N GLY A 365 -9.79 4.30 -5.34
CA GLY A 365 -8.60 5.13 -5.18
C GLY A 365 -8.91 6.61 -5.32
N GLY A 366 -8.36 7.26 -6.31
CA GLY A 366 -8.65 8.65 -6.64
C GLY A 366 -9.25 8.78 -8.02
N GLY A 367 -10.25 9.62 -8.21
CA GLY A 367 -10.96 9.73 -9.48
C GLY A 367 -10.80 11.10 -10.18
N GLY A 368 -10.95 11.10 -11.50
CA GLY A 368 -10.94 12.32 -12.30
C GLY A 368 -9.83 12.46 -13.30
N ILE A 369 -9.69 13.67 -13.84
CA ILE A 369 -8.57 14.06 -14.72
C ILE A 369 -7.46 14.63 -13.82
N TYR A 370 -6.26 14.06 -13.88
CA TYR A 370 -5.14 14.47 -13.02
C TYR A 370 -3.80 14.52 -13.79
N GLY A 371 -2.73 14.97 -13.12
CA GLY A 371 -1.39 15.09 -13.70
C GLY A 371 -0.99 16.52 -14.07
N ASP A 372 -0.11 16.66 -15.06
CA ASP A 372 0.42 17.97 -15.44
C ASP A 372 -0.64 18.83 -16.18
N ALA A 373 -0.82 20.06 -15.71
CA ALA A 373 -1.73 21.02 -16.33
C ALA A 373 -1.35 21.35 -17.80
N ALA A 374 -0.07 21.28 -18.14
CA ALA A 374 0.39 21.49 -19.51
C ALA A 374 0.00 20.34 -20.46
N ALA A 375 -0.24 19.14 -19.92
CA ALA A 375 -0.72 17.97 -20.66
C ALA A 375 -2.25 17.93 -20.81
N LEU A 376 -3.00 18.88 -20.22
CA LEU A 376 -4.45 19.02 -20.37
C LEU A 376 -4.74 20.13 -21.37
N ARG A 377 -4.78 19.80 -22.69
CA ARG A 377 -4.85 20.78 -23.78
C ARG A 377 -5.44 20.23 -25.07
N LEU A 378 -5.83 21.11 -25.94
CA LEU A 378 -6.20 20.84 -27.34
C LEU A 378 -5.13 21.40 -28.27
N ASP A 379 -4.39 20.52 -28.94
CA ASP A 379 -3.37 20.89 -29.93
C ASP A 379 -4.04 21.06 -31.29
N THR A 380 -3.99 22.28 -31.83
CA THR A 380 -4.52 22.64 -33.13
C THR A 380 -3.42 23.13 -34.07
N ALA A 381 -3.69 23.20 -35.35
CA ALA A 381 -2.72 23.72 -36.33
C ALA A 381 -2.31 25.19 -36.06
N ALA A 382 -3.16 25.95 -35.33
CA ALA A 382 -2.91 27.34 -34.96
C ALA A 382 -2.38 27.50 -33.50
N GLY A 383 -1.92 26.41 -32.90
CA GLY A 383 -1.36 26.38 -31.53
C GLY A 383 -2.23 25.65 -30.51
N ALA A 384 -1.66 25.43 -29.34
CA ALA A 384 -2.30 24.72 -28.23
C ALA A 384 -3.30 25.63 -27.50
N VAL A 385 -4.44 25.03 -27.09
CA VAL A 385 -5.45 25.68 -26.24
C VAL A 385 -5.51 24.91 -24.93
N SER A 386 -5.17 25.59 -23.82
CA SER A 386 -5.25 24.98 -22.49
C SER A 386 -6.69 24.61 -22.13
N LEU A 387 -6.86 23.43 -21.55
CA LEU A 387 -8.12 22.93 -21.01
C LEU A 387 -8.11 22.88 -19.48
N ALA A 388 -7.00 23.24 -18.84
CA ALA A 388 -6.90 23.28 -17.38
C ALA A 388 -7.88 24.29 -16.77
N GLY A 389 -8.20 24.08 -15.48
CA GLY A 389 -9.14 24.91 -14.72
C GLY A 389 -10.52 24.27 -14.58
N ALA A 390 -11.56 25.10 -14.40
CA ALA A 390 -12.91 24.62 -14.09
C ALA A 390 -13.57 23.84 -15.24
N TRP A 391 -14.13 22.68 -14.90
CA TRP A 391 -15.02 21.86 -15.72
C TRP A 391 -16.36 21.72 -15.03
N ARG A 392 -17.46 21.77 -15.75
CA ARG A 392 -18.77 21.38 -15.24
C ARG A 392 -18.76 19.88 -14.97
N ALA A 393 -19.26 19.46 -13.81
CA ALA A 393 -19.22 18.06 -13.42
C ALA A 393 -20.54 17.58 -12.82
N ARG A 394 -20.87 16.32 -13.06
CA ARG A 394 -22.06 15.68 -12.51
C ARG A 394 -21.82 14.20 -12.27
N VAL A 395 -22.17 13.74 -11.08
CA VAL A 395 -22.16 12.32 -10.72
C VAL A 395 -23.35 11.64 -11.41
N GLU A 396 -23.07 10.62 -12.21
CA GLU A 396 -24.05 9.74 -12.84
C GLU A 396 -24.41 8.58 -11.93
N LYS A 397 -23.37 8.00 -11.30
CA LYS A 397 -23.51 6.80 -10.47
C LYS A 397 -22.52 6.85 -9.33
N VAL A 398 -22.98 6.54 -8.14
CA VAL A 398 -22.14 6.22 -6.99
C VAL A 398 -21.98 4.71 -6.95
N ASP A 399 -20.74 4.23 -7.09
CA ASP A 399 -20.40 2.85 -6.82
C ASP A 399 -19.75 2.78 -5.44
N VAL A 400 -20.30 1.98 -4.56
CA VAL A 400 -19.61 1.61 -3.32
C VAL A 400 -19.34 0.13 -3.45
N SER A 401 -18.07 -0.23 -3.46
CA SER A 401 -17.64 -1.62 -3.49
C SER A 401 -18.42 -2.45 -2.47
N SER A 402 -18.74 -3.68 -2.81
CA SER A 402 -19.35 -4.63 -1.86
C SER A 402 -18.42 -4.94 -0.67
N GLN A 403 -17.14 -4.60 -0.80
CA GLN A 403 -16.13 -4.67 0.25
C GLN A 403 -15.64 -3.25 0.54
N PRO A 404 -15.68 -2.78 1.79
CA PRO A 404 -15.08 -1.50 2.13
C PRO A 404 -13.57 -1.51 1.85
N SER A 405 -13.03 -0.35 1.47
CA SER A 405 -11.58 -0.21 1.33
C SER A 405 -10.89 -0.42 2.69
N ALA A 406 -9.59 -0.70 2.66
CA ALA A 406 -8.80 -0.78 3.88
C ALA A 406 -8.92 0.48 4.74
N ASN A 407 -9.13 1.64 4.11
CA ASN A 407 -9.14 2.96 4.74
C ASN A 407 -10.51 3.39 5.24
N ALA A 408 -11.55 2.62 4.98
CA ALA A 408 -12.91 2.96 5.43
C ALA A 408 -13.01 3.16 6.96
N ALA A 409 -12.11 2.52 7.72
CA ALA A 409 -11.93 2.76 9.14
C ALA A 409 -10.58 2.20 9.63
N PRO A 410 -10.10 2.57 10.84
CA PRO A 410 -8.96 1.91 11.46
C PRO A 410 -9.22 0.42 11.69
N THR A 411 -8.18 -0.38 11.77
CA THR A 411 -8.17 -1.82 12.13
C THR A 411 -8.64 -2.82 11.08
N LEU A 412 -9.22 -2.38 9.97
CA LEU A 412 -9.89 -3.29 9.02
C LEU A 412 -8.93 -4.27 8.33
N ALA A 413 -7.78 -3.78 7.86
CA ALA A 413 -6.76 -4.62 7.25
C ALA A 413 -6.09 -5.55 8.26
N HIS A 414 -5.82 -5.06 9.48
CA HIS A 414 -5.34 -5.92 10.56
C HIS A 414 -6.29 -7.09 10.80
N ASN A 415 -7.57 -6.81 10.96
CA ASN A 415 -8.57 -7.82 11.28
C ASN A 415 -8.74 -8.86 10.16
N GLY A 416 -8.69 -8.44 8.91
CA GLY A 416 -8.89 -9.30 7.76
C GLY A 416 -7.67 -10.06 7.27
N LEU A 417 -6.46 -9.46 7.39
CA LEU A 417 -5.25 -10.01 6.80
C LEU A 417 -4.20 -10.47 7.82
N ILE A 418 -4.04 -9.76 8.94
CA ILE A 418 -2.99 -10.06 9.91
C ILE A 418 -3.49 -10.98 11.03
N ALA A 419 -4.69 -10.73 11.55
CA ALA A 419 -5.26 -11.54 12.62
C ALA A 419 -5.35 -13.05 12.27
N PRO A 420 -5.72 -13.45 11.04
CA PRO A 420 -5.75 -14.87 10.65
C PRO A 420 -4.38 -15.57 10.68
N LEU A 421 -3.30 -14.80 10.59
CA LEU A 421 -1.92 -15.31 10.57
C LEU A 421 -1.37 -15.56 11.98
N HIS A 422 -2.13 -15.21 13.03
CA HIS A 422 -1.71 -15.40 14.41
C HIS A 422 -1.43 -16.87 14.72
N GLY A 423 -0.24 -17.12 15.14
CA GLY A 423 0.24 -18.47 15.46
C GLY A 423 1.22 -19.02 14.45
N LEU A 424 1.35 -18.41 13.26
CA LEU A 424 2.50 -18.69 12.40
C LEU A 424 3.77 -18.15 13.06
N SER A 425 4.84 -18.90 12.95
CA SER A 425 6.20 -18.38 13.22
C SER A 425 6.70 -17.73 11.94
N VAL A 426 7.24 -16.53 12.03
CA VAL A 426 7.90 -15.83 10.93
C VAL A 426 9.29 -15.39 11.35
N ARG A 427 10.21 -15.24 10.39
CA ARG A 427 11.57 -14.73 10.64
C ARG A 427 11.56 -13.24 10.93
N GLY A 428 10.74 -12.47 10.25
CA GLY A 428 10.63 -11.04 10.37
C GLY A 428 9.59 -10.44 9.43
N VAL A 429 9.52 -9.12 9.44
CA VAL A 429 8.57 -8.32 8.65
C VAL A 429 9.35 -7.43 7.68
N LEU A 430 8.86 -7.32 6.45
CA LEU A 430 9.21 -6.30 5.47
C LEU A 430 8.03 -5.35 5.33
N TRP A 431 8.28 -4.04 5.48
CA TRP A 431 7.22 -3.03 5.46
C TRP A 431 7.52 -1.90 4.45
N TYR A 432 6.55 -1.57 3.60
CA TYR A 432 6.63 -0.40 2.74
C TYR A 432 5.28 0.31 2.69
N GLN A 433 5.15 1.39 3.43
CA GLN A 433 3.92 2.18 3.56
C GLN A 433 4.30 3.59 4.03
N GLY A 434 3.48 4.58 3.71
CA GLY A 434 3.64 5.93 4.22
C GLY A 434 2.99 6.97 3.34
N GLU A 435 2.85 6.72 2.05
CA GLU A 435 2.36 7.63 1.04
C GLU A 435 0.99 8.21 1.42
N THR A 436 0.06 7.37 1.81
CA THR A 436 -1.30 7.75 2.24
C THR A 436 -1.31 8.57 3.55
N ASN A 437 -0.23 8.50 4.34
CA ASN A 437 -0.10 9.24 5.59
C ASN A 437 0.71 10.55 5.46
N ALA A 438 1.21 10.92 4.28
CA ALA A 438 2.09 12.08 4.08
C ALA A 438 1.45 13.39 4.59
N GLY A 439 0.15 13.56 4.43
CA GLY A 439 -0.59 14.71 4.95
C GLY A 439 -0.67 14.80 6.49
N ARG A 440 -0.34 13.72 7.21
CA ARG A 440 -0.39 13.59 8.69
C ARG A 440 0.91 13.00 9.25
N ALA A 441 2.02 13.35 8.64
CA ALA A 441 3.33 12.77 8.89
C ALA A 441 3.76 12.81 10.37
N ALA A 442 3.44 13.87 11.09
CA ALA A 442 3.79 13.99 12.52
C ALA A 442 3.18 12.87 13.39
N ALA A 443 1.94 12.48 13.11
CA ALA A 443 1.25 11.40 13.84
C ALA A 443 1.82 10.01 13.50
N TYR A 444 2.44 9.87 12.33
CA TYR A 444 2.98 8.60 11.86
C TYR A 444 4.09 8.05 12.76
N ALA A 445 4.96 8.88 13.30
CA ALA A 445 6.13 8.45 14.08
C ALA A 445 5.77 7.55 15.26
N ASP A 446 4.79 7.93 16.05
CA ASP A 446 4.35 7.15 17.22
C ASP A 446 3.41 6.01 16.80
N GLY A 447 2.56 6.25 15.80
CA GLY A 447 1.70 5.21 15.21
C GLY A 447 2.52 4.02 14.69
N PHE A 448 3.60 4.29 13.97
CA PHE A 448 4.45 3.24 13.39
C PHE A 448 5.23 2.46 14.46
N LYS A 449 5.76 3.13 15.48
CA LYS A 449 6.38 2.44 16.63
C LYS A 449 5.39 1.52 17.34
N ARG A 450 4.15 1.99 17.56
CA ARG A 450 3.09 1.16 18.17
C ARG A 450 2.73 -0.04 17.30
N LEU A 451 2.63 0.11 15.98
CA LEU A 451 2.38 -1.00 15.06
C LEU A 451 3.49 -2.06 15.14
N ILE A 452 4.76 -1.66 15.13
CA ILE A 452 5.90 -2.57 15.26
C ILE A 452 5.82 -3.37 16.56
N GLN A 453 5.60 -2.70 17.68
CA GLN A 453 5.49 -3.33 19.01
C GLN A 453 4.27 -4.25 19.10
N ASP A 454 3.14 -3.85 18.52
CA ASP A 454 1.92 -4.65 18.47
C ASP A 454 2.14 -5.94 17.68
N TRP A 455 2.69 -5.88 16.46
CA TRP A 455 2.93 -7.06 15.67
C TRP A 455 3.93 -8.01 16.32
N ARG A 456 5.00 -7.50 16.91
CA ARG A 456 5.95 -8.32 17.70
C ARG A 456 5.23 -9.08 18.83
N GLY A 457 4.36 -8.39 19.56
CA GLY A 457 3.54 -9.01 20.60
C GLY A 457 2.61 -10.09 20.08
N GLN A 458 1.98 -9.85 18.94
CA GLN A 458 1.04 -10.79 18.32
C GLN A 458 1.72 -12.05 17.77
N PHE A 459 2.91 -11.92 17.17
CA PHE A 459 3.70 -13.06 16.69
C PHE A 459 4.53 -13.72 17.80
N GLY A 460 4.44 -13.21 19.04
CA GLY A 460 5.13 -13.77 20.22
C GLY A 460 6.66 -13.67 20.16
N ASP A 461 7.19 -12.71 19.41
CA ASP A 461 8.62 -12.49 19.23
C ASP A 461 8.97 -11.00 19.41
N PRO A 462 9.36 -10.57 20.63
CA PRO A 462 9.69 -9.16 20.90
C PRO A 462 10.91 -8.67 20.12
N ASP A 463 11.77 -9.59 19.68
CA ASP A 463 13.02 -9.31 18.96
C ASP A 463 12.87 -9.54 17.45
N MET A 464 11.65 -9.79 16.96
CA MET A 464 11.39 -10.01 15.54
C MET A 464 11.90 -8.84 14.69
N PRO A 465 12.81 -9.07 13.72
CA PRO A 465 13.26 -8.04 12.81
C PRO A 465 12.10 -7.37 12.08
N PHE A 466 12.07 -6.03 12.12
CA PHE A 466 11.09 -5.23 11.40
C PHE A 466 11.83 -4.25 10.48
N LEU A 467 11.90 -4.60 9.21
CA LEU A 467 12.68 -3.89 8.20
C LEU A 467 11.74 -3.11 7.29
N PHE A 468 12.05 -1.85 7.04
CA PHE A 468 11.13 -1.01 6.30
C PHE A 468 11.82 -0.12 5.28
N VAL A 469 11.06 0.29 4.26
CA VAL A 469 11.50 1.22 3.23
C VAL A 469 11.07 2.63 3.61
N GLN A 470 12.02 3.56 3.60
CA GLN A 470 11.74 4.99 3.67
C GLN A 470 11.21 5.48 2.32
N LEU A 471 10.22 6.38 2.29
CA LEU A 471 9.59 6.83 1.06
C LEU A 471 10.60 7.33 0.02
N ALA A 472 10.40 6.91 -1.22
CA ALA A 472 11.17 7.34 -2.39
C ALA A 472 10.94 8.83 -2.73
N SER A 473 11.74 9.40 -3.61
CA SER A 473 11.52 10.71 -4.21
C SER A 473 10.26 10.68 -5.06
N TYR A 474 9.43 11.72 -4.95
CA TYR A 474 8.18 11.83 -5.71
C TYR A 474 7.79 13.31 -5.88
N LEU A 475 7.00 13.62 -6.88
CA LEU A 475 6.57 14.95 -7.33
C LEU A 475 7.62 15.71 -8.16
N PRO A 476 7.20 16.64 -9.03
CA PRO A 476 8.10 17.45 -9.84
C PRO A 476 9.08 18.26 -8.99
N LEU A 477 10.34 18.35 -9.40
CA LEU A 477 11.35 19.18 -8.73
C LEU A 477 10.92 20.65 -8.55
N ALA A 478 10.16 21.18 -9.50
CA ALA A 478 9.66 22.56 -9.44
C ALA A 478 8.67 22.80 -8.29
N SER A 479 8.08 21.76 -7.71
CA SER A 479 7.19 21.85 -6.55
C SER A 479 7.93 21.89 -5.21
N ASN A 480 9.23 21.58 -5.20
CA ASN A 480 10.02 21.57 -3.98
C ASN A 480 10.08 22.96 -3.33
N GLN A 481 9.75 23.02 -2.04
CA GLN A 481 9.97 24.20 -1.22
C GLN A 481 11.22 23.98 -0.36
N PRO A 482 12.18 24.92 -0.33
CA PRO A 482 13.41 24.74 0.41
C PRO A 482 13.19 24.34 1.88
N GLY A 483 13.66 23.16 2.25
CA GLY A 483 13.57 22.66 3.62
C GLY A 483 12.17 22.32 4.12
N SER A 484 11.19 22.06 3.24
CA SER A 484 9.78 21.79 3.57
C SER A 484 9.22 20.67 2.68
N GLY A 485 8.11 20.06 3.11
CA GLY A 485 7.36 19.07 2.35
C GLY A 485 6.80 17.94 3.20
N GLY A 486 5.55 17.52 2.95
CA GLY A 486 4.87 16.45 3.67
C GLY A 486 5.56 15.09 3.51
N TRP A 487 6.15 14.84 2.34
CA TRP A 487 6.95 13.65 2.06
C TRP A 487 8.25 13.61 2.88
N ALA A 488 8.91 14.77 3.01
CA ALA A 488 10.11 14.91 3.85
C ALA A 488 9.80 14.67 5.33
N GLU A 489 8.69 15.22 5.82
CA GLU A 489 8.23 14.99 7.20
C GLU A 489 7.93 13.52 7.47
N LEU A 490 7.28 12.83 6.51
CA LEU A 490 6.97 11.43 6.67
C LEU A 490 8.23 10.56 6.70
N ARG A 491 9.24 10.86 5.86
CA ARG A 491 10.54 10.16 5.91
C ARG A 491 11.21 10.27 7.27
N ALA A 492 11.13 11.44 7.91
CA ALA A 492 11.64 11.61 9.27
C ALA A 492 10.83 10.81 10.30
N SER A 493 9.52 10.78 10.15
CA SER A 493 8.62 10.00 11.02
C SER A 493 8.86 8.50 10.87
N GLN A 494 9.12 8.01 9.68
CA GLN A 494 9.57 6.62 9.45
C GLN A 494 10.90 6.35 10.16
N ALA A 495 11.88 7.24 10.00
CA ALA A 495 13.21 7.10 10.62
C ALA A 495 13.16 7.08 12.15
N ALA A 496 12.15 7.70 12.77
CA ALA A 496 11.96 7.68 14.23
C ALA A 496 11.74 6.24 14.80
N ALA A 497 11.30 5.30 13.97
CA ALA A 497 11.17 3.89 14.35
C ALA A 497 12.52 3.19 14.59
N LEU A 498 13.64 3.73 14.08
CA LEU A 498 14.99 3.22 14.33
C LEU A 498 15.43 3.34 15.80
N ALA A 499 14.65 4.02 16.63
CA ALA A 499 14.84 4.01 18.09
C ALA A 499 14.44 2.67 18.73
N LEU A 500 13.66 1.82 18.03
CA LEU A 500 13.33 0.48 18.50
C LEU A 500 14.46 -0.50 18.12
N PRO A 501 14.82 -1.46 19.00
CA PRO A 501 15.76 -2.49 18.64
C PRO A 501 15.26 -3.36 17.48
N HIS A 502 16.16 -4.04 16.79
CA HIS A 502 15.84 -4.95 15.68
C HIS A 502 14.98 -4.31 14.59
N THR A 503 15.22 -3.03 14.30
CA THR A 503 14.64 -2.30 13.17
C THR A 503 15.72 -1.89 12.19
N GLY A 504 15.38 -1.90 10.91
CA GLY A 504 16.28 -1.45 9.84
C GLY A 504 15.52 -0.69 8.77
N MET A 505 16.12 0.38 8.22
CA MET A 505 15.52 1.23 7.22
C MET A 505 16.32 1.24 5.92
N ALA A 506 15.68 0.87 4.83
CA ALA A 506 16.21 1.02 3.48
C ALA A 506 15.82 2.40 2.93
N THR A 507 16.80 3.28 2.76
CA THR A 507 16.59 4.59 2.15
C THR A 507 16.33 4.44 0.65
N ALA A 508 15.35 5.19 0.10
CA ALA A 508 14.88 5.04 -1.28
C ALA A 508 14.90 6.35 -2.09
N ILE A 509 15.50 7.44 -1.58
CA ILE A 509 15.47 8.74 -2.24
C ILE A 509 16.17 8.78 -3.61
N ASP A 510 17.06 7.83 -3.88
CA ASP A 510 17.83 7.69 -5.11
C ASP A 510 17.20 6.76 -6.17
N VAL A 511 16.05 6.18 -5.87
CA VAL A 511 15.32 5.25 -6.77
C VAL A 511 13.87 5.70 -7.06
N GLY A 512 13.50 6.91 -6.66
CA GLY A 512 12.19 7.49 -6.92
C GLY A 512 11.99 7.95 -8.36
N ASP A 513 10.76 8.29 -8.68
CA ASP A 513 10.34 8.88 -9.94
C ASP A 513 9.47 10.12 -9.65
N ALA A 514 9.70 11.21 -10.40
CA ALA A 514 8.96 12.46 -10.21
C ALA A 514 7.48 12.32 -10.61
N ASP A 515 7.21 11.50 -11.61
CA ASP A 515 5.91 11.37 -12.27
C ASP A 515 5.15 10.08 -11.89
N ASP A 516 5.82 9.14 -11.19
CA ASP A 516 5.22 7.89 -10.74
C ASP A 516 5.53 7.64 -9.25
N ILE A 517 4.48 7.57 -8.44
CA ILE A 517 4.56 7.24 -7.01
C ILE A 517 5.08 5.80 -6.78
N HIS A 518 5.10 4.98 -7.82
CA HIS A 518 5.54 3.59 -7.80
C HIS A 518 6.87 3.40 -8.55
N PRO A 519 8.04 3.72 -7.94
CA PRO A 519 9.31 3.53 -8.62
C PRO A 519 9.49 2.09 -9.08
N ARG A 520 9.82 1.89 -10.36
CA ARG A 520 9.93 0.54 -10.96
C ARG A 520 11.20 -0.20 -10.55
N ASN A 521 12.20 0.49 -10.01
CA ASN A 521 13.43 -0.12 -9.47
C ASN A 521 13.20 -0.77 -8.10
N LYS A 522 12.43 -1.84 -8.04
CA LYS A 522 12.20 -2.62 -6.81
C LYS A 522 13.39 -3.51 -6.44
N ARG A 523 14.25 -3.84 -7.41
CA ARG A 523 15.46 -4.66 -7.18
C ARG A 523 16.38 -4.03 -6.15
N THR A 524 16.72 -2.76 -6.28
CA THR A 524 17.60 -2.05 -5.34
C THR A 524 17.04 -2.09 -3.92
N LEU A 525 15.73 -1.88 -3.77
CA LEU A 525 15.08 -1.89 -2.45
C LEU A 525 15.06 -3.29 -1.82
N GLY A 526 14.73 -4.32 -2.60
CA GLY A 526 14.79 -5.70 -2.13
C GLY A 526 16.20 -6.10 -1.65
N GLN A 527 17.24 -5.70 -2.39
CA GLN A 527 18.63 -5.95 -2.00
C GLN A 527 19.04 -5.18 -0.74
N ARG A 528 18.60 -3.92 -0.56
CA ARG A 528 18.85 -3.12 0.66
C ARG A 528 18.19 -3.78 1.88
N LEU A 529 16.94 -4.19 1.76
CA LEU A 529 16.24 -4.92 2.83
C LEU A 529 16.92 -6.24 3.16
N ALA A 530 17.38 -7.00 2.16
CA ALA A 530 18.12 -8.24 2.39
C ALA A 530 19.46 -7.99 3.11
N ALA A 531 20.17 -6.92 2.77
CA ALA A 531 21.40 -6.55 3.45
C ALA A 531 21.15 -6.19 4.93
N LEU A 532 20.06 -5.50 5.23
CA LEU A 532 19.62 -5.22 6.60
C LEU A 532 19.26 -6.52 7.34
N ALA A 533 18.49 -7.42 6.71
CA ALA A 533 18.14 -8.70 7.29
C ALA A 533 19.37 -9.56 7.60
N LEU A 534 20.33 -9.63 6.69
CA LEU A 534 21.56 -10.37 6.89
C LEU A 534 22.41 -9.79 8.04
N HIS A 535 22.39 -8.48 8.23
CA HIS A 535 23.03 -7.84 9.37
C HIS A 535 22.32 -8.19 10.70
N GLU A 536 21.01 -8.06 10.75
CA GLU A 536 20.19 -8.42 11.94
C GLU A 536 20.31 -9.90 12.31
N LEU A 537 20.50 -10.76 11.34
CA LEU A 537 20.72 -12.21 11.56
C LEU A 537 22.18 -12.57 11.88
N GLY A 538 23.09 -11.58 11.97
CA GLY A 538 24.51 -11.82 12.23
C GLY A 538 25.30 -12.47 11.08
N LEU A 539 24.72 -12.51 9.88
CA LEU A 539 25.31 -13.08 8.66
C LEU A 539 26.11 -12.07 7.84
N ARG A 540 26.04 -10.81 8.21
CA ARG A 540 26.78 -9.69 7.65
C ARG A 540 27.31 -8.81 8.77
N ALA A 541 28.63 -8.65 8.87
CA ALA A 541 29.25 -7.86 9.93
C ALA A 541 29.05 -6.33 9.74
N ALA A 542 29.14 -5.84 8.49
CA ALA A 542 28.98 -4.42 8.21
C ALA A 542 27.52 -3.98 8.33
N PRO A 543 27.24 -2.81 8.96
CA PRO A 543 25.91 -2.21 8.91
C PRO A 543 25.44 -2.04 7.45
N ALA A 544 24.16 -2.27 7.23
CA ALA A 544 23.54 -2.16 5.90
C ALA A 544 22.71 -0.86 5.76
N SER A 545 22.85 0.07 6.69
CA SER A 545 22.27 1.41 6.64
C SER A 545 23.32 2.40 6.14
N GLY A 546 22.86 3.40 5.36
CA GLY A 546 23.72 4.52 4.94
C GLY A 546 24.26 5.34 6.11
N PRO A 547 25.05 6.38 5.81
CA PRO A 547 25.62 7.26 6.83
C PRO A 547 24.56 7.82 7.79
N ARG A 548 24.92 8.01 9.07
CA ARG A 548 24.03 8.53 10.12
C ARG A 548 24.63 9.79 10.74
N LEU A 549 23.83 10.81 10.97
CA LEU A 549 24.22 11.99 11.73
C LEU A 549 24.54 11.60 13.18
N LEU A 550 25.73 11.96 13.66
CA LEU A 550 26.19 11.72 15.04
C LEU A 550 26.15 12.98 15.88
N ALA A 551 26.52 14.12 15.29
CA ALA A 551 26.58 15.40 15.99
C ALA A 551 26.51 16.56 14.99
N HIS A 552 26.09 17.71 15.47
CA HIS A 552 26.11 18.96 14.71
C HIS A 552 26.50 20.12 15.61
N GLU A 553 27.07 21.17 15.02
CA GLU A 553 27.46 22.39 15.73
C GLU A 553 27.47 23.60 14.80
N ALA A 554 27.06 24.76 15.30
CA ALA A 554 27.25 26.05 14.62
C ALA A 554 28.59 26.64 15.02
N ARG A 555 29.36 27.15 14.04
CA ARG A 555 30.65 27.84 14.23
C ARG A 555 30.70 29.13 13.39
N GLY A 556 30.33 30.24 14.00
CA GLY A 556 30.23 31.51 13.30
C GLY A 556 29.20 31.43 12.16
N SER A 557 29.63 31.63 10.92
CA SER A 557 28.79 31.55 9.73
C SER A 557 28.72 30.14 9.11
N GLU A 558 29.34 29.15 9.74
CA GLU A 558 29.36 27.77 9.27
C GLU A 558 28.54 26.85 10.19
N PHE A 559 27.99 25.81 9.62
CA PHE A 559 27.29 24.73 10.34
C PHE A 559 27.90 23.37 9.99
N ARG A 560 28.39 22.65 11.00
CA ARG A 560 29.12 21.40 10.83
C ARG A 560 28.26 20.21 11.20
N LEU A 561 28.16 19.23 10.29
CA LEU A 561 27.48 17.95 10.48
C LEU A 561 28.53 16.83 10.51
N ARG A 562 28.53 16.01 11.54
CA ARG A 562 29.45 14.87 11.68
C ARG A 562 28.69 13.57 11.58
N PHE A 563 29.22 12.64 10.78
CA PHE A 563 28.57 11.38 10.44
C PHE A 563 29.34 10.17 10.93
N GLY A 564 28.59 9.08 11.19
CA GLY A 564 29.10 7.73 11.42
C GLY A 564 28.47 6.75 10.44
N ALA A 565 28.84 5.48 10.54
CA ALA A 565 28.41 4.40 9.64
C ALA A 565 28.71 4.71 8.15
N THR A 566 29.86 5.37 7.88
CA THR A 566 30.22 5.88 6.55
C THR A 566 30.85 4.82 5.64
N ALA A 567 31.05 3.59 6.13
CA ALA A 567 31.62 2.47 5.38
C ALA A 567 32.94 2.83 4.65
N GLY A 568 33.81 3.58 5.33
CA GLY A 568 35.13 4.00 4.79
C GLY A 568 35.17 5.44 4.29
N GLY A 569 34.13 6.24 4.54
CA GLY A 569 34.08 7.66 4.26
C GLY A 569 32.83 8.12 3.53
N LEU A 570 32.60 9.44 3.53
CA LEU A 570 31.55 10.07 2.76
C LEU A 570 32.07 10.41 1.36
N ARG A 571 31.19 10.29 0.37
CA ARG A 571 31.47 10.73 -1.00
C ARG A 571 30.18 11.16 -1.70
N THR A 572 30.32 11.81 -2.83
CA THR A 572 29.20 12.00 -3.75
C THR A 572 28.93 10.72 -4.54
N ALA A 573 27.69 10.49 -4.91
CA ALA A 573 27.29 9.31 -5.69
C ALA A 573 28.08 9.21 -7.01
N ARG A 574 28.37 10.35 -7.64
CA ARG A 574 29.30 10.44 -8.77
C ARG A 574 30.49 11.29 -8.37
N ALA A 575 31.69 10.79 -8.64
CA ALA A 575 32.92 11.47 -8.27
C ALA A 575 33.03 12.85 -8.94
N GLY A 576 33.45 13.86 -8.18
CA GLY A 576 33.69 15.22 -8.66
C GLY A 576 32.44 16.12 -8.73
N GLU A 577 31.27 15.62 -8.41
CA GLU A 577 30.08 16.48 -8.31
C GLU A 577 30.10 17.32 -7.03
N PRO A 578 29.56 18.56 -7.05
CA PRO A 578 29.35 19.35 -5.84
C PRO A 578 28.31 18.67 -4.95
N LEU A 579 28.43 18.83 -3.63
CA LEU A 579 27.44 18.36 -2.67
C LEU A 579 26.16 19.15 -2.83
N ARG A 580 25.02 18.47 -2.81
CA ARG A 580 23.68 19.04 -3.01
C ARG A 580 22.69 18.54 -1.96
N GLY A 581 21.56 19.24 -1.88
CA GLY A 581 20.42 18.85 -1.03
C GLY A 581 20.48 19.40 0.39
N PHE A 582 21.35 20.37 0.70
CA PHE A 582 21.44 20.98 2.01
C PHE A 582 20.71 22.31 2.09
N TYR A 583 20.13 22.55 3.27
CA TYR A 583 19.45 23.79 3.63
C TYR A 583 19.92 24.26 5.00
N LEU A 584 20.04 25.58 5.17
CA LEU A 584 20.34 26.25 6.43
C LEU A 584 19.23 27.22 6.80
N ALA A 585 19.00 27.39 8.10
CA ALA A 585 18.13 28.42 8.64
C ALA A 585 18.80 29.15 9.81
N GLY A 586 18.52 30.43 9.91
CA GLY A 586 18.82 31.27 11.06
C GLY A 586 17.69 31.24 12.11
N ALA A 587 17.76 32.14 13.08
CA ALA A 587 16.75 32.30 14.13
C ALA A 587 15.37 32.74 13.59
N ASP A 588 15.29 33.15 12.32
CA ASP A 588 14.03 33.49 11.62
C ASP A 588 13.30 32.28 11.07
N HIS A 589 13.87 31.08 11.18
CA HIS A 589 13.36 29.79 10.70
C HIS A 589 13.16 29.73 9.17
N ARG A 590 13.75 30.66 8.40
CA ARG A 590 13.70 30.63 6.93
C ARG A 590 14.77 29.71 6.37
N TRP A 591 14.33 28.70 5.62
CA TRP A 591 15.22 27.76 4.96
C TRP A 591 15.74 28.33 3.65
N VAL A 592 17.05 28.25 3.44
CA VAL A 592 17.72 28.61 2.19
C VAL A 592 18.69 27.51 1.79
N PRO A 593 18.95 27.30 0.49
CA PRO A 593 19.98 26.38 0.03
C PRO A 593 21.35 26.75 0.61
N ALA A 594 22.13 25.72 0.94
CA ALA A 594 23.47 25.86 1.48
C ALA A 594 24.53 25.28 0.56
N GLU A 595 25.65 25.96 0.45
CA GLU A 595 26.88 25.36 -0.06
C GLU A 595 27.45 24.38 0.94
N ALA A 596 27.96 23.25 0.46
CA ALA A 596 28.48 22.19 1.28
C ALA A 596 29.84 21.71 0.81
N ARG A 597 30.71 21.32 1.76
CA ARG A 597 32.01 20.71 1.46
C ARG A 597 32.32 19.59 2.46
N PHE A 598 33.03 18.58 2.01
CA PHE A 598 33.56 17.54 2.93
C PHE A 598 34.74 18.08 3.73
N GLU A 599 34.83 17.67 4.98
CA GLU A 599 35.97 17.92 5.88
C GLU A 599 36.16 16.67 6.76
N GLY A 600 36.92 15.68 6.24
CA GLY A 600 37.01 14.34 6.84
C GLY A 600 35.64 13.65 6.86
N ASP A 601 35.21 13.18 8.04
CA ASP A 601 33.90 12.57 8.26
C ASP A 601 32.78 13.58 8.52
N ALA A 602 33.02 14.84 8.25
CA ALA A 602 32.06 15.91 8.42
C ALA A 602 31.69 16.56 7.09
N VAL A 603 30.53 17.17 7.07
CA VAL A 603 30.08 18.10 6.05
C VAL A 603 29.95 19.49 6.68
N VAL A 604 30.60 20.49 6.08
CA VAL A 604 30.53 21.85 6.53
C VAL A 604 29.64 22.64 5.55
N LEU A 605 28.66 23.32 6.11
CA LEU A 605 27.62 24.06 5.38
C LEU A 605 27.83 25.57 5.57
N ARG A 606 27.53 26.35 4.50
CA ARG A 606 27.56 27.81 4.52
C ARG A 606 26.49 28.37 3.59
N SER A 607 25.95 29.51 3.94
CA SER A 607 25.11 30.32 3.02
C SER A 607 25.34 31.79 3.25
N ALA A 608 25.50 32.57 2.19
CA ALA A 608 25.64 34.02 2.28
C ALA A 608 24.36 34.69 2.83
N ALA A 609 23.21 34.02 2.68
CA ALA A 609 21.92 34.54 3.18
C ALA A 609 21.70 34.25 4.70
N VAL A 610 22.53 33.37 5.33
CA VAL A 610 22.42 33.01 6.74
C VAL A 610 23.78 33.14 7.41
N THR A 611 24.04 34.27 8.00
CA THR A 611 25.33 34.58 8.66
C THR A 611 25.48 33.97 10.05
N ALA A 612 24.38 33.54 10.68
CA ALA A 612 24.33 32.88 11.98
C ALA A 612 23.36 31.66 11.91
N PRO A 613 23.81 30.54 11.31
CA PRO A 613 22.98 29.37 11.16
C PRO A 613 22.69 28.71 12.53
N VAL A 614 21.44 28.32 12.77
CA VAL A 614 21.00 27.61 13.97
C VAL A 614 20.52 26.20 13.68
N ALA A 615 20.15 25.92 12.42
CA ALA A 615 19.66 24.60 12.02
C ALA A 615 20.06 24.27 10.57
N ALA A 616 20.16 22.97 10.32
CA ALA A 616 20.45 22.41 8.99
C ALA A 616 19.49 21.26 8.67
N ARG A 617 19.14 21.14 7.39
CA ARG A 617 18.39 20.00 6.82
C ARG A 617 19.11 19.46 5.59
N TYR A 618 18.97 18.16 5.34
CA TYR A 618 19.46 17.48 4.15
C TYR A 618 18.35 16.68 3.51
N ALA A 619 18.23 16.77 2.18
CA ALA A 619 17.22 16.06 1.40
C ALA A 619 15.78 16.30 1.92
N TRP A 620 15.54 17.44 2.55
CA TRP A 620 14.28 17.76 3.23
C TRP A 620 13.34 18.53 2.29
N VAL A 621 12.87 17.80 1.26
CA VAL A 621 11.89 18.23 0.26
C VAL A 621 11.12 17.00 -0.23
N ASP A 622 10.03 17.16 -0.94
CA ASP A 622 9.23 16.03 -1.42
C ASP A 622 10.01 15.19 -2.44
N ASN A 623 10.67 15.81 -3.40
CA ASN A 623 11.55 15.15 -4.35
C ASN A 623 13.03 15.54 -4.15
N PRO A 624 13.79 14.85 -3.30
CA PRO A 624 15.20 15.12 -3.07
C PRO A 624 16.15 14.40 -4.05
N SER A 625 15.76 14.17 -5.29
CA SER A 625 16.57 13.44 -6.28
C SER A 625 17.92 14.10 -6.61
N GLU A 626 18.09 15.39 -6.26
CA GLU A 626 19.39 16.07 -6.35
C GLU A 626 20.34 15.77 -5.17
N ALA A 627 19.84 15.20 -4.06
CA ALA A 627 20.66 14.84 -2.91
C ALA A 627 21.61 13.68 -3.29
N ASN A 628 22.92 13.91 -3.11
CA ASN A 628 23.92 13.06 -3.75
C ASN A 628 24.99 12.50 -2.81
N ILE A 629 24.79 12.52 -1.49
CA ILE A 629 25.77 11.95 -0.55
C ILE A 629 25.49 10.47 -0.33
N VAL A 630 26.56 9.69 -0.40
CA VAL A 630 26.55 8.25 -0.10
C VAL A 630 27.74 7.89 0.81
N GLY A 631 27.62 6.79 1.51
CA GLY A 631 28.74 6.14 2.18
C GLY A 631 29.72 5.47 1.19
N GLY A 632 30.84 4.97 1.70
CA GLY A 632 31.81 4.25 0.89
C GLY A 632 31.25 2.99 0.22
N ASP A 633 30.21 2.40 0.81
CA ASP A 633 29.45 1.25 0.27
C ASP A 633 28.38 1.66 -0.78
N GLY A 634 28.22 2.94 -1.05
CA GLY A 634 27.27 3.45 -2.02
C GLY A 634 25.82 3.61 -1.49
N LEU A 635 25.58 3.33 -0.21
CA LEU A 635 24.24 3.56 0.38
C LEU A 635 24.01 5.06 0.60
N PRO A 636 22.82 5.59 0.24
CA PRO A 636 22.53 7.02 0.35
C PRO A 636 22.44 7.47 1.81
N LEU A 637 22.88 8.70 2.07
CA LEU A 637 22.57 9.42 3.30
C LEU A 637 21.06 9.69 3.33
N ALA A 638 20.41 9.19 4.38
CA ALA A 638 18.98 9.42 4.58
C ALA A 638 18.68 10.92 4.83
N PRO A 639 17.49 11.42 4.44
CA PRO A 639 17.02 12.74 4.83
C PRO A 639 17.13 12.97 6.33
N LEU A 640 17.59 14.15 6.72
CA LEU A 640 17.77 14.50 8.12
C LEU A 640 17.43 15.97 8.42
N ARG A 641 17.18 16.24 9.68
CA ARG A 641 17.05 17.57 10.28
C ARG A 641 17.84 17.64 11.59
N THR A 642 18.32 18.84 11.94
CA THR A 642 18.99 19.11 13.20
C THR A 642 18.12 19.92 14.16
N ASP A 643 17.01 20.44 13.68
CA ASP A 643 16.02 21.21 14.43
C ASP A 643 14.95 20.29 15.05
N ASP A 644 14.29 20.79 16.08
CA ASP A 644 13.13 20.21 16.76
C ASP A 644 11.84 21.04 16.57
N TRP A 645 11.86 21.94 15.58
CA TRP A 645 10.72 22.81 15.31
C TRP A 645 9.48 22.00 14.89
N PRO A 646 8.28 22.51 15.20
CA PRO A 646 7.06 21.82 14.82
C PRO A 646 7.02 21.49 13.32
N LEU A 647 6.59 20.28 12.98
CA LEU A 647 6.35 19.89 11.59
C LEU A 647 5.11 20.63 11.06
N GLU A 648 5.00 20.84 9.75
CA GLU A 648 3.84 21.47 9.11
C GLU A 648 2.56 20.60 9.29
N SER A 649 2.75 19.29 9.38
CA SER A 649 1.67 18.34 9.67
C SER A 649 1.33 18.22 11.16
N ALA A 650 2.03 18.99 12.05
CA ALA A 650 1.76 18.94 13.50
C ALA A 650 0.30 19.35 13.79
N GLY A 651 -0.39 18.53 14.58
CA GLY A 651 -1.79 18.74 14.94
C GLY A 651 -2.80 18.28 13.89
N ARG A 652 -2.37 17.84 12.71
CA ARG A 652 -3.27 17.15 11.76
C ARG A 652 -3.57 15.75 12.29
N ARG A 653 -4.86 15.46 12.44
CA ARG A 653 -5.36 14.24 13.07
C ARG A 653 -6.02 13.32 12.07
N TYR A 654 -6.20 12.06 12.45
CA TYR A 654 -7.05 11.13 11.71
C TYR A 654 -8.48 11.70 11.66
N GLN A 655 -9.06 11.71 10.47
CA GLN A 655 -10.47 12.04 10.22
C GLN A 655 -11.11 10.82 9.56
N PRO A 656 -12.20 10.28 10.16
CA PRO A 656 -12.90 9.11 9.61
C PRO A 656 -13.63 9.40 8.31
#